data_dd78747bb0c9a4a9fd700c5c9a4ef5b0
#
_entry.id   dd78747bb0c9a4a9fd700c5c9a4ef5b0
#
_cell.length_a   1.000
_cell.length_b   1.000
_cell.length_c   1.000
_cell.angle_alpha   90.00
_cell.angle_beta   90.00
_cell.angle_gamma   90.00
#
_symmetry.space_group_name_H-M   'P 1'
#
loop_
_entity.id
_entity.type
_entity.pdbx_description
1 polymer ?
#
loop_
_entity_poly.entity_id
_entity_poly.type
_entity_poly.pdbx_seq_one_letter_code
_entity_poly.pdbx_strand_id
1 'polypeptide(L)'
;MSLPRSLLRPFVPALTGGLAAVALATWTPVTYAAPDTPDLVRPLRAASSAHGPLETALAAARATDYAAAEKGLLAVTGADQGAARLALARIRFEQGRDAEAMRDATAAMADASQRLAALALTGQILASQGKVAEAIARLDPEKDGAGTGGRRVRLVLGQLLIDVGRRADAEPILLKFADEYGNDSIPQSDAEGLAMVGRAMHLLRHPKDANRAFNESERAERGRVETLLWRADLFIDKYDPGHAQEVLNEVLKVAPHQAAAKVLLARVTLEDAGDFDAAEALIRDALAVNPKLAGAYAVRAGMALRDENVEKADAAIDAGLAVAPGDLELLSLRAAARFVADDKPGFEARKRDVFARDKEFSEFYGIVGDSAEWEHRYAEIVAMMKDAVVLDPDDAKAWAELGIMQTRLGDETEGVKSLQEAWKRDHFNVRVFNTLQLLYGDWVPNQYASERAGLFAMRYPKDKRALLERYVPRMFGEAWGAMKAHYMFTPTAPVAVELYRDREHFSVRTSGLPDVGGIRGICFGHVVAAMSPSTEPVNWGFILWHELAHVFALQISDNRVPRWFTEGLSEYETMIRRPEWRRDFDPQLYLAVVHDRLPGSVEMNSAFTHAGGVPMDVAYYAASQMIAFTAERFGFPAITRALALWGQGKATKDVIPAAFGVAPAEYDRAFHAWALARLSRYEGQYLFDPEPVDADKAKALIDKTPNTAVAHVTYAIALFRAHKTDEARSELERAFKIAPDDKDAHYVASLLASAEKKDGDAEKHLLAIKTAGADGYTVEMGLAEAAQARHDLAAQRAALEAAHRFDPTQPDPLRGLYEIADAQKQDAVALDALRALSRVDPHDGTAWRLLLARLVQGKQWDEAARTGEAALFVDLESAAIHVDYARALSATGDHAKAAFEFESALLCDQKPEEKSETQALLAAEHKALGR
;
A
#
# COMPACT_ATOMS: atom_id res chain seq x y z
N MET A 1 13.29 41.67 -19.91
CA MET A 1 12.44 40.54 -20.35
C MET A 1 12.18 39.69 -19.13
N SER A 2 10.98 39.67 -18.67
CA SER A 2 10.53 39.03 -17.43
C SER A 2 10.50 37.50 -17.56
N LEU A 3 11.27 36.83 -16.70
CA LEU A 3 11.25 35.38 -16.55
C LEU A 3 9.95 34.91 -15.85
N PRO A 4 9.39 33.76 -16.20
CA PRO A 4 8.14 33.29 -15.60
C PRO A 4 8.36 32.83 -14.14
N ARG A 5 7.43 33.23 -13.29
CA ARG A 5 7.40 33.04 -11.82
C ARG A 5 7.16 31.57 -11.34
N SER A 6 7.45 30.55 -12.13
CA SER A 6 7.12 29.14 -11.82
C SER A 6 8.27 28.30 -11.24
N LEU A 7 9.42 28.91 -10.87
CA LEU A 7 10.59 28.20 -10.36
C LEU A 7 10.95 28.51 -8.89
N LEU A 8 10.08 29.19 -8.16
CA LEU A 8 10.27 29.41 -6.72
C LEU A 8 9.38 28.46 -5.92
N ARG A 9 9.78 27.19 -5.80
CA ARG A 9 9.37 26.37 -4.68
C ARG A 9 10.40 26.58 -3.56
N PRO A 10 9.97 26.84 -2.32
CA PRO A 10 10.90 26.89 -1.20
C PRO A 10 11.52 25.51 -1.01
N PHE A 11 12.83 25.47 -0.85
CA PHE A 11 13.58 24.32 -0.40
C PHE A 11 13.05 23.91 0.98
N VAL A 12 12.31 22.84 1.06
CA VAL A 12 12.09 22.10 2.30
C VAL A 12 13.03 20.92 2.19
N PRO A 13 13.98 20.73 3.11
CA PRO A 13 14.77 19.50 3.10
C PRO A 13 13.81 18.34 3.14
N ALA A 14 13.98 17.40 2.21
CA ALA A 14 13.15 16.23 2.13
C ALA A 14 13.37 15.34 3.35
N LEU A 15 12.75 15.72 4.48
CA LEU A 15 12.38 14.80 5.55
C LEU A 15 11.13 14.03 5.07
N THR A 16 11.28 13.32 3.97
CA THR A 16 10.24 12.45 3.45
C THR A 16 10.35 11.08 4.10
N GLY A 17 9.89 10.99 5.34
CA GLY A 17 9.06 9.85 5.66
C GLY A 17 7.77 10.06 4.88
N GLY A 18 7.39 9.11 4.02
CA GLY A 18 6.30 9.26 3.08
C GLY A 18 4.99 9.66 3.73
N LEU A 19 4.61 10.90 3.50
CA LEU A 19 3.24 11.37 3.49
C LEU A 19 3.17 12.27 2.25
N ALA A 20 2.62 11.73 1.18
CA ALA A 20 2.20 12.51 0.04
C ALA A 20 1.28 13.63 0.56
N ALA A 21 1.78 14.87 0.61
CA ALA A 21 0.92 16.03 0.72
C ALA A 21 0.10 16.05 -0.58
N VAL A 22 -1.15 15.58 -0.50
CA VAL A 22 -2.16 15.77 -1.52
C VAL A 22 -2.35 17.26 -1.66
N ALA A 23 -1.74 17.87 -2.68
CA ALA A 23 -2.19 19.12 -3.19
C ALA A 23 -3.63 18.89 -3.64
N LEU A 24 -4.60 19.49 -2.93
CA LEU A 24 -5.98 19.64 -3.35
C LEU A 24 -5.99 20.44 -4.67
N ALA A 25 -5.72 19.76 -5.77
CA ALA A 25 -6.28 20.16 -7.04
C ALA A 25 -7.75 19.71 -6.96
N THR A 26 -8.66 20.66 -7.00
CA THR A 26 -10.10 20.44 -7.16
C THR A 26 -10.33 19.73 -8.49
N TRP A 27 -10.19 18.43 -8.48
CA TRP A 27 -10.76 17.58 -9.50
C TRP A 27 -12.16 17.24 -9.03
N THR A 28 -13.14 17.71 -9.77
CA THR A 28 -14.48 17.14 -9.69
C THR A 28 -14.34 15.66 -10.08
N PRO A 29 -14.61 14.73 -9.16
CA PRO A 29 -14.68 13.34 -9.56
C PRO A 29 -15.80 13.22 -10.59
N VAL A 30 -15.54 12.55 -11.70
CA VAL A 30 -16.60 12.01 -12.53
C VAL A 30 -17.25 10.93 -11.66
N THR A 31 -18.19 11.37 -10.85
CA THR A 31 -19.09 10.49 -10.14
C THR A 31 -19.90 9.77 -11.20
N TYR A 32 -19.53 8.53 -11.50
CA TYR A 32 -20.54 7.60 -11.95
C TYR A 32 -21.53 7.51 -10.80
N ALA A 33 -22.63 8.23 -10.96
CA ALA A 33 -23.73 8.23 -10.03
C ALA A 33 -24.22 6.79 -9.88
N ALA A 34 -23.88 6.17 -8.75
CA ALA A 34 -24.83 5.25 -8.18
C ALA A 34 -26.13 6.06 -8.06
N PRO A 35 -27.24 5.61 -8.65
CA PRO A 35 -28.47 6.39 -8.64
C PRO A 35 -28.85 6.64 -7.17
N ASP A 36 -28.95 7.93 -6.82
CA ASP A 36 -29.41 8.45 -5.54
C ASP A 36 -28.54 8.14 -4.31
N THR A 37 -27.40 8.83 -4.17
CA THR A 37 -26.85 9.15 -2.86
C THR A 37 -27.63 10.33 -2.30
N PRO A 38 -28.38 10.17 -1.20
CA PRO A 38 -28.96 11.32 -0.53
C PRO A 38 -27.86 12.17 0.09
N ASP A 39 -28.02 13.48 0.00
CA ASP A 39 -27.19 14.54 0.59
C ASP A 39 -26.78 14.22 2.03
N LEU A 40 -25.52 13.82 2.24
CA LEU A 40 -24.98 13.38 3.53
C LEU A 40 -24.65 14.54 4.49
N VAL A 41 -25.04 15.78 4.12
CA VAL A 41 -24.70 16.98 4.90
C VAL A 41 -25.96 17.62 5.50
N ARG A 42 -26.60 16.92 6.45
CA ARG A 42 -27.51 17.59 7.41
C ARG A 42 -27.06 17.23 8.83
N PRO A 43 -26.87 18.24 9.73
CA PRO A 43 -26.45 17.96 11.11
C PRO A 43 -27.52 17.17 11.86
N LEU A 44 -27.08 16.21 12.66
CA LEU A 44 -27.90 15.47 13.62
C LEU A 44 -28.70 16.46 14.47
N ARG A 45 -30.02 16.43 14.40
CA ARG A 45 -30.86 17.14 15.37
C ARG A 45 -30.73 16.48 16.72
N ALA A 46 -30.25 17.23 17.69
CA ALA A 46 -30.31 16.85 19.08
C ALA A 46 -31.79 16.65 19.49
N ALA A 47 -32.18 15.44 19.81
CA ALA A 47 -33.49 15.15 20.35
C ALA A 47 -33.53 15.65 21.81
N SER A 48 -34.28 16.70 22.05
CA SER A 48 -34.61 17.16 23.42
C SER A 48 -35.92 16.51 23.87
N SER A 49 -35.87 15.49 24.73
CA SER A 49 -36.95 15.12 25.64
C SER A 49 -36.39 14.29 26.78
N ALA A 50 -36.98 14.38 27.96
CA ALA A 50 -36.55 13.65 29.18
C ALA A 50 -36.63 12.14 28.91
N HIS A 51 -35.46 11.51 28.67
CA HIS A 51 -35.36 10.06 28.46
C HIS A 51 -35.56 9.32 29.79
N GLY A 52 -36.34 8.23 29.77
CA GLY A 52 -36.43 7.29 30.86
C GLY A 52 -35.06 6.60 31.17
N PRO A 53 -34.93 5.99 32.36
CA PRO A 53 -33.68 5.32 32.72
C PRO A 53 -33.17 4.30 31.69
N LEU A 54 -34.07 3.54 31.06
CA LEU A 54 -33.73 2.60 30.00
C LEU A 54 -33.14 3.30 28.78
N GLU A 55 -33.78 4.35 28.30
CA GLU A 55 -33.31 5.09 27.10
C GLU A 55 -31.94 5.74 27.32
N THR A 56 -31.70 6.28 28.52
CA THR A 56 -30.38 6.83 28.88
C THR A 56 -29.30 5.76 28.86
N ALA A 57 -29.59 4.58 29.39
CA ALA A 57 -28.64 3.45 29.38
C ALA A 57 -28.43 2.87 27.97
N LEU A 58 -29.48 2.81 27.12
CA LEU A 58 -29.38 2.42 25.72
C LEU A 58 -28.56 3.42 24.89
N ALA A 59 -28.68 4.72 25.17
CA ALA A 59 -27.86 5.75 24.54
C ALA A 59 -26.37 5.56 24.88
N ALA A 60 -26.04 5.28 26.15
CA ALA A 60 -24.67 4.95 26.55
C ALA A 60 -24.16 3.66 25.84
N ALA A 61 -25.03 2.63 25.71
CA ALA A 61 -24.67 1.39 24.98
C ALA A 61 -24.38 1.68 23.49
N ARG A 62 -25.21 2.50 22.83
CA ARG A 62 -24.97 2.94 21.45
C ARG A 62 -23.66 3.69 21.28
N ALA A 63 -23.31 4.53 22.26
CA ALA A 63 -22.02 5.25 22.29
C ALA A 63 -20.83 4.37 22.73
N THR A 64 -21.05 3.08 22.98
CA THR A 64 -20.05 2.15 23.53
C THR A 64 -19.40 2.59 24.85
N ASP A 65 -20.09 3.44 25.63
CA ASP A 65 -19.77 3.67 27.04
C ASP A 65 -20.31 2.49 27.88
N TYR A 66 -19.61 1.37 27.76
CA TYR A 66 -20.02 0.10 28.36
C TYR A 66 -20.20 0.19 29.90
N ALA A 67 -19.38 1.00 30.58
CA ALA A 67 -19.46 1.15 32.03
C ALA A 67 -20.74 1.89 32.43
N ALA A 68 -21.07 3.01 31.81
CA ALA A 68 -22.29 3.76 32.06
C ALA A 68 -23.53 2.97 31.64
N ALA A 69 -23.48 2.28 30.50
CA ALA A 69 -24.54 1.43 30.01
C ALA A 69 -24.84 0.28 30.96
N GLU A 70 -23.84 -0.48 31.41
CA GLU A 70 -24.02 -1.60 32.33
C GLU A 70 -24.60 -1.14 33.66
N LYS A 71 -24.08 -0.05 34.21
CA LYS A 71 -24.61 0.55 35.48
C LYS A 71 -26.08 0.97 35.33
N GLY A 72 -26.40 1.64 34.22
CA GLY A 72 -27.76 2.10 33.89
C GLY A 72 -28.73 0.94 33.70
N LEU A 73 -28.37 -0.06 32.89
CA LEU A 73 -29.20 -1.22 32.58
C LEU A 73 -29.49 -2.10 33.81
N LEU A 74 -28.51 -2.25 34.74
CA LEU A 74 -28.71 -2.98 35.96
C LEU A 74 -29.66 -2.29 36.94
N ALA A 75 -29.83 -0.97 36.82
CA ALA A 75 -30.74 -0.19 37.67
C ALA A 75 -32.19 -0.19 37.14
N VAL A 76 -32.46 -0.65 35.95
CA VAL A 76 -33.80 -0.71 35.36
C VAL A 76 -34.63 -1.82 36.02
N THR A 77 -35.84 -1.48 36.44
CA THR A 77 -36.80 -2.39 37.10
C THR A 77 -38.18 -2.26 36.47
N GLY A 78 -39.11 -3.17 36.80
CA GLY A 78 -40.51 -3.13 36.32
C GLY A 78 -40.65 -3.64 34.90
N ALA A 79 -41.52 -3.03 34.11
CA ALA A 79 -41.91 -3.48 32.76
C ALA A 79 -40.73 -3.49 31.78
N ASP A 80 -39.76 -2.60 31.96
CA ASP A 80 -38.61 -2.46 31.07
C ASP A 80 -37.45 -3.41 31.43
N GLN A 81 -37.57 -4.21 32.46
CA GLN A 81 -36.49 -5.09 32.96
C GLN A 81 -36.07 -6.13 31.92
N GLY A 82 -37.02 -6.70 31.13
CA GLY A 82 -36.72 -7.65 30.07
C GLY A 82 -35.88 -7.03 28.99
N ALA A 83 -36.25 -5.85 28.51
CA ALA A 83 -35.48 -5.09 27.52
C ALA A 83 -34.09 -4.69 28.02
N ALA A 84 -33.99 -4.24 29.27
CA ALA A 84 -32.70 -3.92 29.89
C ALA A 84 -31.79 -5.17 29.98
N ARG A 85 -32.32 -6.33 30.33
CA ARG A 85 -31.56 -7.59 30.38
C ARG A 85 -31.05 -8.01 29.01
N LEU A 86 -31.89 -7.88 27.97
CA LEU A 86 -31.45 -8.17 26.59
C LEU A 86 -30.33 -7.23 26.14
N ALA A 87 -30.47 -5.93 26.42
CA ALA A 87 -29.42 -4.95 26.11
C ALA A 87 -28.12 -5.23 26.87
N LEU A 88 -28.22 -5.58 28.16
CA LEU A 88 -27.09 -5.99 28.97
C LEU A 88 -26.40 -7.24 28.42
N ALA A 89 -27.16 -8.22 27.99
CA ALA A 89 -26.63 -9.41 27.33
C ALA A 89 -25.85 -9.07 26.04
N ARG A 90 -26.37 -8.14 25.21
CA ARG A 90 -25.70 -7.68 23.99
C ARG A 90 -24.37 -7.02 24.28
N ILE A 91 -24.31 -6.00 25.16
CA ILE A 91 -23.05 -5.31 25.46
C ILE A 91 -22.02 -6.22 26.11
N ARG A 92 -22.43 -7.21 26.89
CA ARG A 92 -21.53 -8.22 27.48
C ARG A 92 -21.00 -9.17 26.41
N PHE A 93 -21.82 -9.56 25.47
CA PHE A 93 -21.38 -10.36 24.33
C PHE A 93 -20.40 -9.59 23.44
N GLU A 94 -20.67 -8.33 23.14
CA GLU A 94 -19.75 -7.44 22.42
C GLU A 94 -18.39 -7.30 23.12
N GLN A 95 -18.34 -7.45 24.45
CA GLN A 95 -17.12 -7.46 25.25
C GLN A 95 -16.49 -8.87 25.43
N GLY A 96 -17.02 -9.92 24.80
CA GLY A 96 -16.55 -11.31 24.96
C GLY A 96 -16.86 -11.94 26.31
N ARG A 97 -17.77 -11.35 27.11
CA ARG A 97 -18.24 -11.85 28.42
C ARG A 97 -19.39 -12.85 28.26
N ASP A 98 -19.16 -13.91 27.46
CA ASP A 98 -20.20 -14.84 26.98
C ASP A 98 -21.01 -15.50 28.09
N ALA A 99 -20.37 -15.89 29.21
CA ALA A 99 -21.07 -16.54 30.31
C ALA A 99 -22.07 -15.58 31.02
N GLU A 100 -21.74 -14.30 31.10
CA GLU A 100 -22.61 -13.28 31.64
C GLU A 100 -23.70 -12.94 30.62
N ALA A 101 -23.32 -12.74 29.36
CA ALA A 101 -24.25 -12.51 28.26
C ALA A 101 -25.31 -13.61 28.17
N MET A 102 -24.90 -14.89 28.28
CA MET A 102 -25.81 -16.05 28.28
C MET A 102 -26.79 -16.04 29.44
N ARG A 103 -26.34 -15.66 30.67
CA ARG A 103 -27.22 -15.54 31.83
C ARG A 103 -28.27 -14.45 31.63
N ASP A 104 -27.88 -13.28 31.13
CA ASP A 104 -28.81 -12.17 30.93
C ASP A 104 -29.76 -12.42 29.78
N ALA A 105 -29.29 -13.01 28.67
CA ALA A 105 -30.15 -13.43 27.57
C ALA A 105 -31.20 -14.45 28.03
N THR A 106 -30.77 -15.43 28.84
CA THR A 106 -31.71 -16.42 29.45
C THR A 106 -32.73 -15.74 30.35
N ALA A 107 -32.30 -14.77 31.16
CA ALA A 107 -33.22 -14.02 32.04
C ALA A 107 -34.20 -13.16 31.21
N ALA A 108 -33.76 -12.56 30.10
CA ALA A 108 -34.63 -11.77 29.18
C ALA A 108 -35.70 -12.62 28.49
N MET A 109 -35.47 -13.94 28.30
CA MET A 109 -36.48 -14.84 27.72
C MET A 109 -37.73 -15.01 28.58
N ALA A 110 -37.70 -14.65 29.86
CA ALA A 110 -38.87 -14.66 30.73
C ALA A 110 -39.89 -13.57 30.34
N ASP A 111 -39.45 -12.51 29.67
CA ASP A 111 -40.33 -11.50 29.07
C ASP A 111 -40.77 -11.96 27.67
N ALA A 112 -42.06 -12.18 27.52
CA ALA A 112 -42.63 -12.68 26.27
C ALA A 112 -42.28 -11.76 25.06
N SER A 113 -42.18 -10.44 25.28
CA SER A 113 -41.84 -9.46 24.22
C SER A 113 -40.38 -9.55 23.78
N GLN A 114 -39.47 -10.03 24.65
CA GLN A 114 -38.03 -10.14 24.36
C GLN A 114 -37.60 -11.56 24.05
N ARG A 115 -38.47 -12.57 24.24
CA ARG A 115 -38.12 -13.99 24.20
C ARG A 115 -37.40 -14.38 22.89
N LEU A 116 -37.95 -14.03 21.75
CA LEU A 116 -37.35 -14.43 20.46
C LEU A 116 -36.04 -13.69 20.16
N ALA A 117 -35.96 -12.42 20.49
CA ALA A 117 -34.71 -11.65 20.33
C ALA A 117 -33.59 -12.16 21.27
N ALA A 118 -33.94 -12.52 22.51
CA ALA A 118 -33.01 -13.15 23.45
C ALA A 118 -32.60 -14.55 23.02
N LEU A 119 -33.50 -15.32 22.41
CA LEU A 119 -33.21 -16.63 21.84
C LEU A 119 -32.23 -16.52 20.66
N ALA A 120 -32.42 -15.54 19.78
CA ALA A 120 -31.48 -15.28 18.67
C ALA A 120 -30.06 -14.97 19.19
N LEU A 121 -29.95 -14.09 20.22
CA LEU A 121 -28.67 -13.78 20.86
C LEU A 121 -28.05 -15.03 21.53
N THR A 122 -28.85 -15.87 22.18
CA THR A 122 -28.40 -17.17 22.72
C THR A 122 -27.80 -18.06 21.64
N GLY A 123 -28.40 -18.08 20.46
CA GLY A 123 -27.86 -18.80 19.28
C GLY A 123 -26.49 -18.26 18.87
N GLN A 124 -26.33 -16.95 18.79
CA GLN A 124 -25.05 -16.30 18.46
C GLN A 124 -23.97 -16.62 19.51
N ILE A 125 -24.30 -16.56 20.81
CA ILE A 125 -23.35 -16.89 21.90
C ILE A 125 -22.95 -18.37 21.83
N LEU A 126 -23.87 -19.29 21.53
CA LEU A 126 -23.53 -20.71 21.36
C LEU A 126 -22.63 -20.93 20.16
N ALA A 127 -22.91 -20.25 19.07
CA ALA A 127 -22.10 -20.36 17.85
C ALA A 127 -20.66 -19.86 18.09
N SER A 128 -20.48 -18.70 18.78
CA SER A 128 -19.15 -18.21 19.14
C SER A 128 -18.35 -19.17 20.03
N GLN A 129 -19.05 -20.04 20.78
CA GLN A 129 -18.43 -21.12 21.57
C GLN A 129 -18.16 -22.41 20.76
N GLY A 130 -18.39 -22.41 19.45
CA GLY A 130 -18.28 -23.60 18.60
C GLY A 130 -19.44 -24.58 18.70
N LYS A 131 -20.52 -24.25 19.42
CA LYS A 131 -21.71 -25.10 19.63
C LYS A 131 -22.78 -24.83 18.56
N VAL A 132 -22.37 -24.77 17.28
CA VAL A 132 -23.26 -24.37 16.17
C VAL A 132 -24.46 -25.33 16.02
N ALA A 133 -24.25 -26.63 16.16
CA ALA A 133 -25.34 -27.60 16.07
C ALA A 133 -26.41 -27.40 17.17
N GLU A 134 -26.00 -27.07 18.39
CA GLU A 134 -26.90 -26.72 19.49
C GLU A 134 -27.65 -25.42 19.22
N ALA A 135 -26.97 -24.41 18.68
CA ALA A 135 -27.58 -23.14 18.28
C ALA A 135 -28.69 -23.37 17.23
N ILE A 136 -28.38 -24.08 16.16
CA ILE A 136 -29.34 -24.44 15.11
C ILE A 136 -30.55 -25.20 15.69
N ALA A 137 -30.33 -26.23 16.51
CA ALA A 137 -31.39 -27.00 17.12
C ALA A 137 -32.32 -26.18 18.02
N ARG A 138 -31.80 -25.12 18.67
CA ARG A 138 -32.62 -24.20 19.49
C ARG A 138 -33.39 -23.19 18.66
N LEU A 139 -32.84 -22.73 17.52
CA LEU A 139 -33.44 -21.68 16.71
C LEU A 139 -34.48 -22.22 15.71
N ASP A 140 -34.26 -23.40 15.13
CA ASP A 140 -35.09 -23.97 14.04
C ASP A 140 -36.57 -24.11 14.40
N PRO A 141 -37.00 -24.56 15.63
CA PRO A 141 -38.40 -24.60 16.00
C PRO A 141 -39.08 -23.24 16.01
N GLU A 142 -38.35 -22.13 16.12
CA GLU A 142 -38.84 -20.77 16.25
C GLU A 142 -38.67 -19.91 14.97
N LYS A 143 -38.26 -20.52 13.85
CA LYS A 143 -37.99 -19.85 12.57
C LYS A 143 -39.25 -19.17 11.96
N ASP A 144 -40.45 -19.60 12.34
CA ASP A 144 -41.70 -18.99 11.91
C ASP A 144 -42.26 -17.95 12.89
N GLY A 145 -41.46 -17.60 13.90
CA GLY A 145 -41.82 -16.58 14.88
C GLY A 145 -42.10 -15.20 14.22
N ALA A 146 -43.12 -14.53 14.74
CA ALA A 146 -43.55 -13.23 14.21
C ALA A 146 -42.74 -12.04 14.77
N GLY A 147 -42.85 -10.90 14.09
CA GLY A 147 -42.24 -9.62 14.51
C GLY A 147 -40.72 -9.58 14.44
N THR A 148 -40.14 -8.52 14.96
CA THR A 148 -38.67 -8.26 14.92
C THR A 148 -37.87 -9.38 15.55
N GLY A 149 -38.33 -9.93 16.69
CA GLY A 149 -37.62 -11.05 17.34
C GLY A 149 -37.63 -12.33 16.49
N GLY A 150 -38.72 -12.65 15.79
CA GLY A 150 -38.79 -13.77 14.89
C GLY A 150 -37.88 -13.58 13.66
N ARG A 151 -37.84 -12.39 13.10
CA ARG A 151 -36.90 -12.01 12.04
C ARG A 151 -35.44 -12.21 12.50
N ARG A 152 -35.08 -11.80 13.73
CA ARG A 152 -33.75 -12.06 14.26
C ARG A 152 -33.41 -13.55 14.36
N VAL A 153 -34.36 -14.39 14.82
CA VAL A 153 -34.16 -15.85 14.86
C VAL A 153 -33.87 -16.37 13.44
N ARG A 154 -34.69 -15.98 12.45
CA ARG A 154 -34.49 -16.39 11.04
C ARG A 154 -33.15 -15.97 10.48
N LEU A 155 -32.75 -14.71 10.73
CA LEU A 155 -31.48 -14.19 10.22
C LEU A 155 -30.28 -14.96 10.82
N VAL A 156 -30.26 -15.14 12.14
CA VAL A 156 -29.19 -15.89 12.81
C VAL A 156 -29.20 -17.36 12.37
N LEU A 157 -30.35 -18.01 12.29
CA LEU A 157 -30.46 -19.40 11.81
C LEU A 157 -29.97 -19.54 10.35
N GLY A 158 -30.38 -18.63 9.47
CA GLY A 158 -29.92 -18.62 8.08
C GLY A 158 -28.40 -18.47 7.96
N GLN A 159 -27.82 -17.55 8.72
CA GLN A 159 -26.34 -17.39 8.76
C GLN A 159 -25.68 -18.68 9.25
N LEU A 160 -26.12 -19.26 10.38
CA LEU A 160 -25.51 -20.47 10.93
C LEU A 160 -25.64 -21.70 10.02
N LEU A 161 -26.72 -21.78 9.24
CA LEU A 161 -26.88 -22.84 8.24
C LEU A 161 -25.88 -22.66 7.09
N ILE A 162 -25.63 -21.42 6.65
CA ILE A 162 -24.60 -21.12 5.66
C ILE A 162 -23.20 -21.48 6.22
N ASP A 163 -22.90 -21.09 7.46
CA ASP A 163 -21.59 -21.32 8.10
C ASP A 163 -21.25 -22.83 8.28
N VAL A 164 -22.23 -23.71 8.13
CA VAL A 164 -22.01 -25.18 8.17
C VAL A 164 -22.31 -25.87 6.83
N GLY A 165 -22.32 -25.15 5.73
CA GLY A 165 -22.49 -25.68 4.38
C GLY A 165 -23.93 -26.16 4.06
N ARG A 166 -24.92 -25.65 4.79
CA ARG A 166 -26.34 -25.97 4.57
C ARG A 166 -27.08 -24.84 3.88
N ARG A 167 -26.46 -24.26 2.81
CA ARG A 167 -27.00 -23.12 2.06
C ARG A 167 -28.41 -23.39 1.54
N ALA A 168 -28.65 -24.59 1.00
CA ALA A 168 -29.98 -24.99 0.51
C ALA A 168 -31.07 -24.96 1.59
N ASP A 169 -30.75 -25.23 2.85
CA ASP A 169 -31.67 -25.13 3.99
C ASP A 169 -31.82 -23.66 4.46
N ALA A 170 -30.81 -22.82 4.30
CA ALA A 170 -30.83 -21.42 4.67
C ALA A 170 -31.68 -20.57 3.70
N GLU A 171 -31.58 -20.85 2.41
CA GLU A 171 -32.22 -20.08 1.34
C GLU A 171 -33.71 -19.84 1.54
N PRO A 172 -34.59 -20.86 1.77
CA PRO A 172 -36.01 -20.63 1.97
C PRO A 172 -36.32 -19.85 3.26
N ILE A 173 -35.45 -19.88 4.25
CA ILE A 173 -35.58 -19.11 5.49
C ILE A 173 -35.26 -17.64 5.25
N LEU A 174 -34.22 -17.35 4.50
CA LEU A 174 -33.77 -16.00 4.18
C LEU A 174 -34.65 -15.34 3.12
N LEU A 175 -35.19 -16.09 2.15
CA LEU A 175 -36.12 -15.55 1.15
C LEU A 175 -37.41 -14.98 1.76
N LYS A 176 -37.79 -15.43 2.97
CA LYS A 176 -38.93 -14.82 3.69
C LYS A 176 -38.78 -13.32 3.94
N PHE A 177 -37.54 -12.83 4.03
CA PHE A 177 -37.26 -11.39 4.16
C PHE A 177 -37.65 -10.62 2.89
N ALA A 178 -37.38 -11.20 1.70
CA ALA A 178 -37.84 -10.62 0.44
C ALA A 178 -39.35 -10.62 0.31
N ASP A 179 -40.02 -11.69 0.73
CA ASP A 179 -41.46 -11.77 0.75
C ASP A 179 -42.10 -10.75 1.69
N GLU A 180 -41.59 -10.63 2.93
CA GLU A 180 -42.08 -9.66 3.92
C GLU A 180 -41.81 -8.20 3.49
N TYR A 181 -40.70 -7.95 2.78
CA TYR A 181 -40.41 -6.65 2.20
C TYR A 181 -41.33 -6.33 1.02
N GLY A 182 -41.54 -7.30 0.11
CA GLY A 182 -42.35 -7.11 -1.07
C GLY A 182 -43.85 -6.96 -0.82
N ASN A 183 -44.37 -7.48 0.32
CA ASN A 183 -45.76 -7.37 0.72
C ASN A 183 -46.03 -6.29 1.79
N ASP A 184 -45.11 -5.36 2.00
CA ASP A 184 -45.15 -4.27 2.99
C ASP A 184 -45.31 -4.71 4.46
N SER A 185 -45.00 -5.96 4.79
CA SER A 185 -45.01 -6.45 6.18
C SER A 185 -43.88 -5.85 7.02
N ILE A 186 -42.86 -5.24 6.38
CA ILE A 186 -41.82 -4.44 6.98
C ILE A 186 -42.08 -2.98 6.61
N PRO A 187 -42.58 -2.14 7.56
CA PRO A 187 -42.81 -0.73 7.29
C PRO A 187 -41.56 0.01 6.92
N GLN A 188 -41.66 1.05 6.09
CA GLN A 188 -40.51 1.92 5.73
C GLN A 188 -39.89 2.66 6.94
N SER A 189 -40.58 2.71 8.07
CA SER A 189 -40.08 3.25 9.34
C SER A 189 -39.41 2.21 10.24
N ASP A 190 -39.45 0.92 9.87
CA ASP A 190 -38.81 -0.16 10.62
C ASP A 190 -37.33 -0.33 10.17
N ALA A 191 -36.47 0.56 10.66
CA ALA A 191 -35.04 0.55 10.32
C ALA A 191 -34.38 -0.79 10.64
N GLU A 192 -34.73 -1.45 11.75
CA GLU A 192 -34.18 -2.75 12.13
C GLU A 192 -34.62 -3.85 11.15
N GLY A 193 -35.89 -3.86 10.78
CA GLY A 193 -36.44 -4.80 9.80
C GLY A 193 -35.76 -4.63 8.43
N LEU A 194 -35.62 -3.40 7.96
CA LEU A 194 -34.97 -3.08 6.69
C LEU A 194 -33.47 -3.47 6.71
N ALA A 195 -32.77 -3.25 7.83
CA ALA A 195 -31.38 -3.71 7.97
C ALA A 195 -31.27 -5.23 7.88
N MET A 196 -32.18 -5.96 8.50
CA MET A 196 -32.22 -7.43 8.40
C MET A 196 -32.56 -7.92 6.99
N VAL A 197 -33.41 -7.21 6.23
CA VAL A 197 -33.61 -7.47 4.78
C VAL A 197 -32.28 -7.31 4.05
N GLY A 198 -31.57 -6.19 4.27
CA GLY A 198 -30.26 -5.95 3.66
C GLY A 198 -29.27 -7.08 3.95
N ARG A 199 -29.17 -7.51 5.21
CA ARG A 199 -28.28 -8.62 5.59
C ARG A 199 -28.69 -9.95 4.97
N ALA A 200 -30.00 -10.26 4.94
CA ALA A 200 -30.50 -11.48 4.31
C ALA A 200 -30.22 -11.50 2.80
N MET A 201 -30.43 -10.38 2.11
CA MET A 201 -30.11 -10.26 0.68
C MET A 201 -28.61 -10.38 0.42
N HIS A 202 -27.75 -9.83 1.28
CA HIS A 202 -26.29 -10.03 1.18
C HIS A 202 -25.91 -11.50 1.29
N LEU A 203 -26.45 -12.22 2.28
CA LEU A 203 -26.23 -13.66 2.47
C LEU A 203 -26.73 -14.51 1.30
N LEU A 204 -27.80 -14.07 0.64
CA LEU A 204 -28.35 -14.68 -0.58
C LEU A 204 -27.60 -14.27 -1.86
N ARG A 205 -26.53 -13.50 -1.75
CA ARG A 205 -25.73 -12.99 -2.89
C ARG A 205 -26.52 -12.06 -3.83
N HIS A 206 -27.44 -11.25 -3.26
CA HIS A 206 -28.18 -10.19 -3.94
C HIS A 206 -27.68 -8.79 -3.51
N PRO A 207 -26.45 -8.38 -3.89
CA PRO A 207 -25.81 -7.18 -3.33
C PRO A 207 -26.54 -5.88 -3.63
N LYS A 208 -27.17 -5.77 -4.80
CA LYS A 208 -27.97 -4.59 -5.19
C LYS A 208 -29.19 -4.40 -4.28
N ASP A 209 -29.90 -5.48 -3.99
CA ASP A 209 -31.08 -5.44 -3.10
C ASP A 209 -30.64 -5.24 -1.65
N ALA A 210 -29.49 -5.83 -1.25
CA ALA A 210 -28.90 -5.59 0.06
C ALA A 210 -28.57 -4.10 0.26
N ASN A 211 -27.85 -3.47 -0.68
CA ASN A 211 -27.49 -2.05 -0.57
C ASN A 211 -28.73 -1.14 -0.56
N ARG A 212 -29.75 -1.46 -1.37
CA ARG A 212 -31.02 -0.72 -1.36
C ARG A 212 -31.70 -0.77 0.01
N ALA A 213 -31.82 -1.96 0.60
CA ALA A 213 -32.45 -2.11 1.91
C ALA A 213 -31.65 -1.43 3.03
N PHE A 214 -30.29 -1.45 2.97
CA PHE A 214 -29.46 -0.69 3.89
C PHE A 214 -29.67 0.83 3.75
N ASN A 215 -29.77 1.36 2.54
CA ASN A 215 -30.07 2.78 2.32
C ASN A 215 -31.45 3.16 2.87
N GLU A 216 -32.46 2.31 2.76
CA GLU A 216 -33.78 2.54 3.33
C GLU A 216 -33.76 2.49 4.87
N SER A 217 -33.00 1.56 5.46
CA SER A 217 -32.76 1.50 6.91
C SER A 217 -32.12 2.80 7.42
N GLU A 218 -31.10 3.32 6.73
CA GLU A 218 -30.45 4.59 7.07
C GLU A 218 -31.39 5.81 6.93
N ARG A 219 -32.32 5.79 5.99
CA ARG A 219 -33.35 6.83 5.88
C ARG A 219 -34.36 6.79 7.05
N ALA A 220 -34.68 5.59 7.51
CA ALA A 220 -35.60 5.38 8.65
C ALA A 220 -34.94 5.74 9.98
N GLU A 221 -33.68 5.33 10.23
CA GLU A 221 -32.91 5.64 11.43
C GLU A 221 -31.44 5.80 11.07
N ARG A 222 -30.99 7.07 11.00
CA ARG A 222 -29.62 7.40 10.63
C ARG A 222 -28.62 7.03 11.72
N GLY A 223 -27.46 6.47 11.31
CA GLY A 223 -26.36 6.16 12.22
C GLY A 223 -26.60 4.91 13.06
N ARG A 224 -27.50 4.00 12.62
CA ARG A 224 -27.70 2.71 13.26
C ARG A 224 -26.46 1.84 13.04
N VAL A 225 -25.69 1.60 14.12
CA VAL A 225 -24.40 0.90 14.08
C VAL A 225 -24.49 -0.45 13.36
N GLU A 226 -25.51 -1.26 13.64
CA GLU A 226 -25.68 -2.58 13.01
C GLU A 226 -25.89 -2.50 11.49
N THR A 227 -26.68 -1.53 11.02
CA THR A 227 -26.89 -1.29 9.59
C THR A 227 -25.58 -0.90 8.90
N LEU A 228 -24.85 0.03 9.52
CA LEU A 228 -23.57 0.52 8.99
C LEU A 228 -22.50 -0.58 8.96
N LEU A 229 -22.43 -1.44 10.00
CA LEU A 229 -21.49 -2.57 10.02
C LEU A 229 -21.79 -3.59 8.89
N TRP A 230 -23.05 -3.95 8.68
CA TRP A 230 -23.42 -4.88 7.62
C TRP A 230 -23.25 -4.29 6.23
N ARG A 231 -23.46 -2.98 6.09
CA ARG A 231 -23.20 -2.26 4.85
C ARG A 231 -21.69 -2.15 4.54
N ALA A 232 -20.87 -1.91 5.56
CA ALA A 232 -19.41 -1.92 5.40
C ALA A 232 -18.90 -3.31 4.97
N ASP A 233 -19.43 -4.38 5.59
CA ASP A 233 -19.12 -5.76 5.21
C ASP A 233 -19.50 -6.06 3.75
N LEU A 234 -20.65 -5.54 3.28
CA LEU A 234 -21.05 -5.63 1.86
C LEU A 234 -20.03 -4.90 0.95
N PHE A 235 -19.58 -3.69 1.30
CA PHE A 235 -18.64 -2.96 0.48
C PHE A 235 -17.25 -3.64 0.44
N ILE A 236 -16.79 -4.20 1.56
CA ILE A 236 -15.56 -5.01 1.60
C ILE A 236 -15.69 -6.23 0.68
N ASP A 237 -16.81 -6.96 0.76
CA ASP A 237 -17.07 -8.11 -0.08
C ASP A 237 -17.10 -7.78 -1.59
N LYS A 238 -17.41 -6.52 -1.94
CA LYS A 238 -17.51 -6.03 -3.33
C LYS A 238 -16.26 -5.25 -3.80
N TYR A 239 -15.18 -5.28 -3.05
CA TYR A 239 -13.93 -4.57 -3.34
C TYR A 239 -14.14 -3.06 -3.51
N ASP A 240 -14.89 -2.46 -2.58
CA ASP A 240 -15.13 -1.03 -2.49
C ASP A 240 -14.60 -0.48 -1.15
N PRO A 241 -13.26 -0.41 -0.99
CA PRO A 241 -12.64 0.00 0.27
C PRO A 241 -12.98 1.45 0.65
N GLY A 242 -13.12 2.34 -0.33
CA GLY A 242 -13.43 3.75 -0.08
C GLY A 242 -14.76 3.94 0.64
N HIS A 243 -15.86 3.39 0.11
CA HIS A 243 -17.15 3.46 0.79
C HIS A 243 -17.17 2.66 2.10
N ALA A 244 -16.48 1.52 2.18
CA ALA A 244 -16.35 0.77 3.42
C ALA A 244 -15.70 1.62 4.52
N GLN A 245 -14.61 2.32 4.22
CA GLN A 245 -13.90 3.20 5.15
C GLN A 245 -14.78 4.37 5.61
N GLU A 246 -15.51 5.03 4.68
CA GLU A 246 -16.43 6.11 5.04
C GLU A 246 -17.47 5.66 6.06
N VAL A 247 -18.12 4.54 5.79
CA VAL A 247 -19.17 3.97 6.66
C VAL A 247 -18.60 3.54 8.01
N LEU A 248 -17.44 2.91 8.06
CA LEU A 248 -16.78 2.51 9.30
C LEU A 248 -16.34 3.70 10.15
N ASN A 249 -15.85 4.77 9.51
CA ASN A 249 -15.55 6.03 10.20
C ASN A 249 -16.81 6.67 10.79
N GLU A 250 -17.98 6.55 10.13
CA GLU A 250 -19.25 7.00 10.69
C GLU A 250 -19.65 6.16 11.93
N VAL A 251 -19.45 4.83 11.88
CA VAL A 251 -19.65 3.96 13.06
C VAL A 251 -18.78 4.42 14.22
N LEU A 252 -17.49 4.64 14.01
CA LEU A 252 -16.53 4.97 15.07
C LEU A 252 -16.73 6.38 15.64
N LYS A 253 -17.38 7.30 14.90
CA LYS A 253 -17.83 8.60 15.45
C LYS A 253 -18.96 8.44 16.46
N VAL A 254 -19.86 7.49 16.27
CA VAL A 254 -20.99 7.22 17.16
C VAL A 254 -20.62 6.25 18.27
N ALA A 255 -19.84 5.23 17.95
CA ALA A 255 -19.46 4.11 18.80
C ALA A 255 -17.92 3.89 18.78
N PRO A 256 -17.13 4.73 19.47
CA PRO A 256 -15.65 4.74 19.38
C PRO A 256 -14.99 3.42 19.80
N HIS A 257 -15.65 2.63 20.63
CA HIS A 257 -15.13 1.35 21.13
C HIS A 257 -15.77 0.12 20.46
N GLN A 258 -16.43 0.30 19.30
CA GLN A 258 -17.03 -0.81 18.56
C GLN A 258 -15.94 -1.72 17.96
N ALA A 259 -15.69 -2.86 18.60
CA ALA A 259 -14.60 -3.76 18.28
C ALA A 259 -14.71 -4.34 16.83
N ALA A 260 -15.93 -4.73 16.41
CA ALA A 260 -16.15 -5.25 15.06
C ALA A 260 -15.83 -4.20 13.98
N ALA A 261 -16.19 -2.92 14.19
CA ALA A 261 -15.87 -1.84 13.28
C ALA A 261 -14.36 -1.66 13.11
N LYS A 262 -13.61 -1.76 14.21
CA LYS A 262 -12.14 -1.66 14.17
C LYS A 262 -11.49 -2.80 13.39
N VAL A 263 -12.01 -4.03 13.51
CA VAL A 263 -11.51 -5.18 12.73
C VAL A 263 -11.81 -5.01 11.24
N LEU A 264 -13.03 -4.59 10.87
CA LEU A 264 -13.38 -4.31 9.48
C LEU A 264 -12.53 -3.16 8.93
N LEU A 265 -12.32 -2.11 9.72
CA LEU A 265 -11.46 -1.00 9.30
C LEU A 265 -9.99 -1.44 9.13
N ALA A 266 -9.49 -2.34 9.98
CA ALA A 266 -8.16 -2.93 9.80
C ALA A 266 -8.04 -3.68 8.47
N ARG A 267 -9.05 -4.46 8.07
CA ARG A 267 -9.10 -5.11 6.73
C ARG A 267 -9.04 -4.07 5.61
N VAL A 268 -9.87 -3.03 5.70
CA VAL A 268 -9.89 -1.95 4.69
C VAL A 268 -8.53 -1.23 4.62
N THR A 269 -7.93 -0.92 5.76
CA THR A 269 -6.61 -0.26 5.84
C THR A 269 -5.51 -1.10 5.16
N LEU A 270 -5.57 -2.43 5.29
CA LEU A 270 -4.63 -3.33 4.62
C LEU A 270 -4.85 -3.39 3.09
N GLU A 271 -6.11 -3.37 2.64
CA GLU A 271 -6.46 -3.45 1.21
C GLU A 271 -6.19 -2.13 0.47
N ASP A 272 -6.47 -1.00 1.09
CA ASP A 272 -6.38 0.33 0.47
C ASP A 272 -4.98 0.93 0.57
N ALA A 273 -4.42 0.98 1.78
CA ALA A 273 -3.16 1.67 2.05
C ALA A 273 -1.96 0.72 2.30
N GLY A 274 -2.20 -0.57 2.53
CA GLY A 274 -1.15 -1.50 2.93
C GLY A 274 -0.50 -1.15 4.28
N ASP A 275 -1.20 -0.40 5.15
CA ASP A 275 -0.66 0.08 6.42
C ASP A 275 -0.85 -0.96 7.53
N PHE A 276 0.14 -1.84 7.67
CA PHE A 276 0.15 -2.92 8.65
C PHE A 276 0.19 -2.40 10.10
N ASP A 277 0.89 -1.29 10.35
CA ASP A 277 1.02 -0.74 11.69
C ASP A 277 -0.30 -0.12 12.17
N ALA A 278 -1.00 0.60 11.30
CA ALA A 278 -2.33 1.13 11.60
C ALA A 278 -3.35 0.00 11.77
N ALA A 279 -3.30 -1.04 10.93
CA ALA A 279 -4.16 -2.21 11.06
C ALA A 279 -3.92 -2.95 12.40
N GLU A 280 -2.66 -3.18 12.79
CA GLU A 280 -2.33 -3.82 14.08
C GLU A 280 -2.77 -2.96 15.28
N ALA A 281 -2.70 -1.63 15.18
CA ALA A 281 -3.22 -0.75 16.21
C ALA A 281 -4.74 -0.91 16.39
N LEU A 282 -5.49 -0.95 15.28
CA LEU A 282 -6.93 -1.19 15.29
C LEU A 282 -7.29 -2.57 15.89
N ILE A 283 -6.53 -3.61 15.51
CA ILE A 283 -6.72 -4.97 16.04
C ILE A 283 -6.44 -5.03 17.54
N ARG A 284 -5.35 -4.42 18.01
CA ARG A 284 -5.02 -4.35 19.44
C ARG A 284 -6.14 -3.66 20.23
N ASP A 285 -6.65 -2.55 19.72
CA ASP A 285 -7.76 -1.82 20.33
C ASP A 285 -9.06 -2.63 20.34
N ALA A 286 -9.35 -3.40 19.26
CA ALA A 286 -10.50 -4.28 19.19
C ALA A 286 -10.40 -5.42 20.22
N LEU A 287 -9.23 -6.06 20.33
CA LEU A 287 -8.98 -7.14 21.30
C LEU A 287 -8.94 -6.66 22.74
N ALA A 288 -8.61 -5.38 22.99
CA ALA A 288 -8.72 -4.79 24.33
C ALA A 288 -10.19 -4.70 24.80
N VAL A 289 -11.14 -4.53 23.88
CA VAL A 289 -12.59 -4.55 24.16
C VAL A 289 -13.12 -5.98 24.20
N ASN A 290 -12.79 -6.78 23.18
CA ASN A 290 -13.26 -8.16 23.04
C ASN A 290 -12.10 -9.11 22.70
N PRO A 291 -11.50 -9.76 23.70
CA PRO A 291 -10.38 -10.70 23.47
C PRO A 291 -10.79 -12.00 22.77
N LYS A 292 -12.09 -12.21 22.49
CA LYS A 292 -12.61 -13.40 21.81
C LYS A 292 -13.03 -13.12 20.36
N LEU A 293 -12.64 -12.03 19.79
CA LEU A 293 -13.03 -11.65 18.43
C LEU A 293 -12.17 -12.39 17.41
N ALA A 294 -12.67 -13.52 16.89
CA ALA A 294 -11.94 -14.41 15.97
C ALA A 294 -11.40 -13.66 14.74
N GLY A 295 -12.20 -12.76 14.14
CA GLY A 295 -11.78 -11.97 12.99
C GLY A 295 -10.54 -11.07 13.22
N ALA A 296 -10.29 -10.64 14.47
CA ALA A 296 -9.07 -9.90 14.80
C ALA A 296 -7.81 -10.77 14.69
N TYR A 297 -7.90 -12.02 15.13
CA TYR A 297 -6.82 -12.99 15.01
C TYR A 297 -6.63 -13.42 13.54
N ALA A 298 -7.72 -13.53 12.77
CA ALA A 298 -7.65 -13.85 11.35
C ALA A 298 -6.91 -12.76 10.57
N VAL A 299 -7.21 -11.48 10.80
CA VAL A 299 -6.48 -10.37 10.17
C VAL A 299 -5.00 -10.39 10.55
N ARG A 300 -4.68 -10.58 11.85
CA ARG A 300 -3.29 -10.69 12.31
C ARG A 300 -2.54 -11.87 11.68
N ALA A 301 -3.21 -13.00 11.50
CA ALA A 301 -2.63 -14.16 10.82
C ALA A 301 -2.38 -13.87 9.34
N GLY A 302 -3.33 -13.24 8.65
CA GLY A 302 -3.17 -12.80 7.26
C GLY A 302 -1.99 -11.84 7.08
N MET A 303 -1.82 -10.87 7.98
CA MET A 303 -0.65 -9.97 7.98
C MET A 303 0.67 -10.74 8.10
N ALA A 304 0.74 -11.69 9.05
CA ALA A 304 1.95 -12.49 9.23
C ALA A 304 2.26 -13.38 8.01
N LEU A 305 1.23 -13.88 7.30
CA LEU A 305 1.43 -14.64 6.05
C LEU A 305 1.92 -13.76 4.91
N ARG A 306 1.47 -12.49 4.82
CA ARG A 306 2.00 -11.52 3.87
C ARG A 306 3.48 -11.20 4.09
N ASP A 307 3.96 -11.31 5.34
CA ASP A 307 5.38 -11.21 5.70
C ASP A 307 6.16 -12.53 5.53
N GLU A 308 5.52 -13.59 5.05
CA GLU A 308 6.04 -14.97 5.00
C GLU A 308 6.45 -15.52 6.39
N ASN A 309 5.90 -14.93 7.48
CA ASN A 309 6.22 -15.33 8.84
C ASN A 309 5.22 -16.38 9.36
N VAL A 310 5.46 -17.64 9.00
CA VAL A 310 4.58 -18.78 9.34
C VAL A 310 4.46 -18.97 10.85
N GLU A 311 5.52 -18.75 11.62
CA GLU A 311 5.50 -18.90 13.07
C GLU A 311 4.56 -17.88 13.74
N LYS A 312 4.61 -16.60 13.33
CA LYS A 312 3.67 -15.57 13.82
C LYS A 312 2.24 -15.85 13.37
N ALA A 313 2.06 -16.32 12.14
CA ALA A 313 0.74 -16.72 11.64
C ALA A 313 0.14 -17.85 12.46
N ASP A 314 0.89 -18.95 12.69
CA ASP A 314 0.44 -20.08 13.52
C ASP A 314 0.07 -19.61 14.95
N ALA A 315 0.87 -18.75 15.56
CA ALA A 315 0.57 -18.22 16.90
C ALA A 315 -0.75 -17.42 16.93
N ALA A 316 -1.02 -16.58 15.92
CA ALA A 316 -2.28 -15.85 15.80
C ALA A 316 -3.46 -16.79 15.56
N ILE A 317 -3.31 -17.77 14.67
CA ILE A 317 -4.32 -18.78 14.36
C ILE A 317 -4.64 -19.63 15.61
N ASP A 318 -3.62 -20.07 16.36
CA ASP A 318 -3.82 -20.84 17.58
C ASP A 318 -4.61 -20.04 18.63
N ALA A 319 -4.28 -18.76 18.83
CA ALA A 319 -5.02 -17.87 19.71
C ALA A 319 -6.48 -17.70 19.26
N GLY A 320 -6.72 -17.52 17.96
CA GLY A 320 -8.06 -17.39 17.39
C GLY A 320 -8.88 -18.67 17.50
N LEU A 321 -8.30 -19.83 17.20
CA LEU A 321 -8.98 -21.12 17.32
C LEU A 321 -9.20 -21.56 18.78
N ALA A 322 -8.44 -21.03 19.72
CA ALA A 322 -8.71 -21.25 21.15
C ALA A 322 -10.02 -20.58 21.59
N VAL A 323 -10.42 -19.48 20.97
CA VAL A 323 -11.67 -18.76 21.26
C VAL A 323 -12.81 -19.13 20.29
N ALA A 324 -12.51 -19.54 19.07
CA ALA A 324 -13.46 -19.95 18.04
C ALA A 324 -12.99 -21.25 17.32
N PRO A 325 -13.11 -22.44 17.95
CA PRO A 325 -12.52 -23.68 17.44
C PRO A 325 -13.07 -24.18 16.09
N GLY A 326 -14.17 -23.59 15.64
CA GLY A 326 -14.86 -23.98 14.40
C GLY A 326 -14.76 -22.95 13.27
N ASP A 327 -14.04 -21.86 13.48
CA ASP A 327 -13.95 -20.76 12.52
C ASP A 327 -13.28 -21.21 11.22
N LEU A 328 -14.02 -21.12 10.10
CA LEU A 328 -13.57 -21.61 8.81
C LEU A 328 -12.48 -20.71 8.20
N GLU A 329 -12.51 -19.40 8.47
CA GLU A 329 -11.46 -18.49 8.03
C GLU A 329 -10.12 -18.83 8.69
N LEU A 330 -10.08 -18.99 10.00
CA LEU A 330 -8.89 -19.37 10.75
C LEU A 330 -8.37 -20.76 10.38
N LEU A 331 -9.27 -21.73 10.14
CA LEU A 331 -8.88 -23.05 9.66
C LEU A 331 -8.30 -23.00 8.24
N SER A 332 -8.84 -22.13 7.37
CA SER A 332 -8.31 -21.91 6.03
C SER A 332 -6.96 -21.21 6.05
N LEU A 333 -6.80 -20.19 6.92
CA LEU A 333 -5.49 -19.53 7.15
C LEU A 333 -4.44 -20.52 7.68
N ARG A 334 -4.85 -21.53 8.49
CA ARG A 334 -3.94 -22.61 8.90
C ARG A 334 -3.49 -23.47 7.71
N ALA A 335 -4.36 -23.70 6.74
CA ALA A 335 -3.97 -24.36 5.49
C ALA A 335 -3.06 -23.43 4.65
N ALA A 336 -3.39 -22.13 4.56
CA ALA A 336 -2.56 -21.13 3.88
C ALA A 336 -1.15 -21.08 4.47
N ALA A 337 -0.99 -21.13 5.80
CA ALA A 337 0.31 -21.20 6.45
C ALA A 337 1.14 -22.43 6.03
N ARG A 338 0.50 -23.56 5.81
CA ARG A 338 1.17 -24.77 5.25
C ARG A 338 1.49 -24.61 3.78
N PHE A 339 0.64 -23.91 3.02
CA PHE A 339 0.87 -23.61 1.61
C PHE A 339 2.07 -22.68 1.41
N VAL A 340 2.14 -21.58 2.15
CA VAL A 340 3.27 -20.64 2.15
C VAL A 340 4.58 -21.33 2.58
N ALA A 341 4.51 -22.26 3.53
CA ALA A 341 5.65 -23.08 3.95
C ALA A 341 6.05 -24.19 2.95
N ASP A 342 5.38 -24.33 1.80
CA ASP A 342 5.51 -25.47 0.86
C ASP A 342 5.35 -26.86 1.50
N ASP A 343 4.68 -26.95 2.66
CA ASP A 343 4.31 -28.18 3.33
C ASP A 343 3.04 -28.78 2.68
N LYS A 344 3.21 -29.42 1.51
CA LYS A 344 2.10 -30.03 0.77
C LYS A 344 1.31 -31.07 1.57
N PRO A 345 1.93 -31.98 2.32
CA PRO A 345 1.18 -32.95 3.17
C PRO A 345 0.36 -32.24 4.26
N GLY A 346 0.96 -31.21 4.90
CA GLY A 346 0.29 -30.39 5.91
C GLY A 346 -0.88 -29.61 5.31
N PHE A 347 -0.69 -28.98 4.15
CA PHE A 347 -1.75 -28.29 3.43
C PHE A 347 -2.95 -29.19 3.15
N GLU A 348 -2.72 -30.37 2.56
CA GLU A 348 -3.78 -31.31 2.26
C GLU A 348 -4.49 -31.86 3.52
N ALA A 349 -3.76 -31.97 4.64
CA ALA A 349 -4.38 -32.33 5.91
C ALA A 349 -5.30 -31.23 6.42
N ARG A 350 -4.86 -29.95 6.40
CA ARG A 350 -5.66 -28.81 6.85
C ARG A 350 -6.85 -28.53 5.92
N LYS A 351 -6.68 -28.70 4.61
CA LYS A 351 -7.78 -28.65 3.63
C LYS A 351 -8.88 -29.64 4.01
N ARG A 352 -8.53 -30.88 4.35
CA ARG A 352 -9.50 -31.88 4.82
C ARG A 352 -10.23 -31.48 6.11
N ASP A 353 -9.54 -30.78 7.03
CA ASP A 353 -10.16 -30.29 8.27
C ASP A 353 -11.26 -29.25 7.97
N VAL A 354 -11.06 -28.37 7.00
CA VAL A 354 -12.04 -27.38 6.54
C VAL A 354 -13.23 -28.07 5.87
N PHE A 355 -12.97 -28.91 4.85
CA PHE A 355 -14.04 -29.58 4.08
C PHE A 355 -14.79 -30.68 4.88
N ALA A 356 -14.26 -31.13 6.00
CA ALA A 356 -15.01 -31.96 6.93
C ALA A 356 -16.11 -31.21 7.68
N ARG A 357 -16.00 -29.87 7.78
CA ARG A 357 -16.99 -28.99 8.43
C ARG A 357 -17.99 -28.43 7.43
N ASP A 358 -17.49 -27.92 6.31
CA ASP A 358 -18.29 -27.44 5.19
C ASP A 358 -17.73 -27.97 3.87
N LYS A 359 -18.47 -28.84 3.21
CA LYS A 359 -18.06 -29.50 1.97
C LYS A 359 -18.16 -28.56 0.75
N GLU A 360 -18.91 -27.47 0.86
CA GLU A 360 -19.20 -26.51 -0.21
C GLU A 360 -18.48 -25.17 -0.01
N PHE A 361 -17.55 -25.08 0.95
CA PHE A 361 -16.83 -23.84 1.31
C PHE A 361 -15.81 -23.45 0.23
N SER A 362 -16.29 -22.85 -0.86
CA SER A 362 -15.47 -22.38 -1.99
C SER A 362 -14.51 -21.27 -1.58
N GLU A 363 -14.88 -20.44 -0.60
CA GLU A 363 -14.08 -19.35 -0.05
C GLU A 363 -12.72 -19.79 0.52
N PHE A 364 -12.58 -21.09 0.88
CA PHE A 364 -11.30 -21.69 1.26
C PHE A 364 -10.19 -21.37 0.27
N TYR A 365 -10.47 -21.50 -1.02
CA TYR A 365 -9.47 -21.31 -2.07
C TYR A 365 -9.09 -19.82 -2.21
N GLY A 366 -10.04 -18.90 -2.00
CA GLY A 366 -9.78 -17.46 -1.98
C GLY A 366 -8.87 -17.07 -0.82
N ILE A 367 -9.16 -17.57 0.39
CA ILE A 367 -8.34 -17.29 1.59
C ILE A 367 -6.89 -17.78 1.42
N VAL A 368 -6.70 -18.95 0.81
CA VAL A 368 -5.35 -19.47 0.50
C VAL A 368 -4.72 -18.64 -0.63
N GLY A 369 -5.50 -18.29 -1.65
CA GLY A 369 -5.08 -17.49 -2.79
C GLY A 369 -4.55 -16.11 -2.40
N ASP A 370 -5.23 -15.42 -1.49
CA ASP A 370 -4.81 -14.10 -0.98
C ASP A 370 -3.40 -14.14 -0.35
N SER A 371 -3.05 -15.24 0.34
CA SER A 371 -1.70 -15.44 0.88
C SER A 371 -0.68 -15.77 -0.22
N ALA A 372 -1.07 -16.56 -1.21
CA ALA A 372 -0.23 -16.98 -2.33
C ALA A 372 0.04 -15.85 -3.34
N GLU A 373 -0.85 -14.85 -3.41
CA GLU A 373 -0.70 -13.68 -4.28
C GLU A 373 0.53 -12.84 -3.92
N TRP A 374 0.84 -12.70 -2.65
CA TRP A 374 2.00 -11.96 -2.15
C TRP A 374 3.33 -12.62 -2.52
N GLU A 375 3.33 -13.95 -2.78
CA GLU A 375 4.47 -14.72 -3.30
C GLU A 375 4.44 -14.84 -4.84
N HIS A 376 3.58 -14.11 -5.56
CA HIS A 376 3.44 -14.20 -7.03
C HIS A 376 3.08 -15.60 -7.55
N ARG A 377 2.45 -16.45 -6.75
CA ARG A 377 2.12 -17.86 -7.09
C ARG A 377 0.87 -17.97 -7.95
N TYR A 378 0.73 -17.11 -8.94
CA TYR A 378 -0.49 -16.94 -9.76
C TYR A 378 -0.95 -18.23 -10.46
N ALA A 379 -0.04 -19.07 -10.92
CA ALA A 379 -0.41 -20.35 -11.56
C ALA A 379 -1.11 -21.30 -10.57
N GLU A 380 -0.65 -21.36 -9.32
CA GLU A 380 -1.25 -22.18 -8.27
C GLU A 380 -2.60 -21.58 -7.84
N ILE A 381 -2.73 -20.24 -7.79
CA ILE A 381 -4.02 -19.56 -7.52
C ILE A 381 -5.02 -19.88 -8.64
N VAL A 382 -4.62 -19.78 -9.91
CA VAL A 382 -5.50 -20.16 -11.04
C VAL A 382 -5.98 -21.59 -10.93
N ALA A 383 -5.12 -22.53 -10.51
CA ALA A 383 -5.53 -23.93 -10.29
C ALA A 383 -6.55 -24.04 -9.14
N MET A 384 -6.31 -23.36 -8.02
CA MET A 384 -7.22 -23.32 -6.88
C MET A 384 -8.56 -22.67 -7.22
N MET A 385 -8.56 -21.55 -7.97
CA MET A 385 -9.81 -20.89 -8.37
C MET A 385 -10.62 -21.74 -9.36
N LYS A 386 -9.98 -22.55 -10.21
CA LYS A 386 -10.70 -23.54 -11.03
C LYS A 386 -11.40 -24.59 -10.17
N ASP A 387 -10.78 -25.04 -9.09
CA ASP A 387 -11.44 -25.94 -8.13
C ASP A 387 -12.60 -25.23 -7.41
N ALA A 388 -12.42 -23.95 -7.04
CA ALA A 388 -13.46 -23.15 -6.39
C ALA A 388 -14.72 -23.01 -7.27
N VAL A 389 -14.56 -22.65 -8.54
CA VAL A 389 -15.73 -22.47 -9.47
C VAL A 389 -16.36 -23.81 -9.88
N VAL A 390 -15.65 -24.92 -9.74
CA VAL A 390 -16.23 -26.26 -9.90
C VAL A 390 -17.04 -26.64 -8.66
N LEU A 391 -16.57 -26.28 -7.48
CA LEU A 391 -17.23 -26.54 -6.21
C LEU A 391 -18.50 -25.70 -6.04
N ASP A 392 -18.43 -24.42 -6.33
CA ASP A 392 -19.55 -23.49 -6.33
C ASP A 392 -19.58 -22.67 -7.65
N PRO A 393 -20.31 -23.15 -8.68
CA PRO A 393 -20.40 -22.46 -9.96
C PRO A 393 -21.02 -21.06 -9.88
N ASP A 394 -21.76 -20.75 -8.81
CA ASP A 394 -22.42 -19.47 -8.61
C ASP A 394 -21.60 -18.49 -7.76
N ASP A 395 -20.41 -18.88 -7.36
CA ASP A 395 -19.47 -18.01 -6.65
C ASP A 395 -18.84 -16.96 -7.61
N ALA A 396 -19.47 -15.78 -7.65
CA ALA A 396 -19.01 -14.66 -8.49
C ALA A 396 -17.62 -14.18 -8.11
N LYS A 397 -17.22 -14.30 -6.82
CA LYS A 397 -15.93 -13.87 -6.31
C LYS A 397 -14.82 -14.81 -6.80
N ALA A 398 -15.05 -16.12 -6.76
CA ALA A 398 -14.12 -17.10 -7.30
C ALA A 398 -13.90 -16.94 -8.82
N TRP A 399 -14.97 -16.65 -9.58
CA TRP A 399 -14.86 -16.32 -11.01
C TRP A 399 -14.08 -15.03 -11.26
N ALA A 400 -14.27 -13.99 -10.42
CA ALA A 400 -13.56 -12.72 -10.53
C ALA A 400 -12.05 -12.93 -10.31
N GLU A 401 -11.71 -13.64 -9.24
CA GLU A 401 -10.32 -13.94 -8.88
C GLU A 401 -9.64 -14.80 -9.96
N LEU A 402 -10.32 -15.85 -10.43
CA LEU A 402 -9.83 -16.65 -11.56
C LEU A 402 -9.47 -15.78 -12.76
N GLY A 403 -10.36 -14.85 -13.13
CA GLY A 403 -10.15 -13.98 -14.28
C GLY A 403 -8.98 -13.02 -14.09
N ILE A 404 -8.85 -12.39 -12.93
CA ILE A 404 -7.75 -11.48 -12.62
C ILE A 404 -6.41 -12.24 -12.64
N MET A 405 -6.32 -13.40 -12.01
CA MET A 405 -5.09 -14.19 -11.95
C MET A 405 -4.69 -14.73 -13.32
N GLN A 406 -5.63 -15.11 -14.18
CA GLN A 406 -5.36 -15.49 -15.56
C GLN A 406 -4.76 -14.31 -16.35
N THR A 407 -5.28 -13.10 -16.19
CA THR A 407 -4.68 -11.92 -16.86
C THR A 407 -3.27 -11.61 -16.35
N ARG A 408 -2.97 -11.83 -15.06
CA ARG A 408 -1.63 -11.68 -14.49
C ARG A 408 -0.63 -12.70 -15.05
N LEU A 409 -1.08 -13.91 -15.34
CA LEU A 409 -0.28 -14.92 -16.05
C LEU A 409 -0.06 -14.61 -17.54
N GLY A 410 -0.74 -13.59 -18.09
CA GLY A 410 -0.70 -13.24 -19.50
C GLY A 410 -1.77 -13.95 -20.36
N ASP A 411 -2.66 -14.75 -19.76
CA ASP A 411 -3.77 -15.36 -20.46
C ASP A 411 -5.03 -14.47 -20.43
N GLU A 412 -4.92 -13.32 -21.12
CA GLU A 412 -5.99 -12.33 -21.15
C GLU A 412 -7.29 -12.88 -21.77
N THR A 413 -7.18 -13.81 -22.71
CA THR A 413 -8.36 -14.39 -23.40
C THR A 413 -9.22 -15.18 -22.42
N GLU A 414 -8.62 -16.07 -21.66
CA GLU A 414 -9.36 -16.84 -20.66
C GLU A 414 -9.74 -15.97 -19.46
N GLY A 415 -8.87 -15.02 -19.08
CA GLY A 415 -9.14 -14.06 -18.01
C GLY A 415 -10.42 -13.24 -18.27
N VAL A 416 -10.55 -12.68 -19.47
CA VAL A 416 -11.76 -11.94 -19.88
C VAL A 416 -13.02 -12.83 -19.83
N LYS A 417 -12.92 -14.09 -20.25
CA LYS A 417 -14.05 -15.03 -20.17
C LYS A 417 -14.47 -15.29 -18.72
N SER A 418 -13.52 -15.53 -17.85
CA SER A 418 -13.79 -15.73 -16.42
C SER A 418 -14.39 -14.48 -15.76
N LEU A 419 -13.89 -13.28 -16.12
CA LEU A 419 -14.48 -12.01 -15.67
C LEU A 419 -15.91 -11.81 -16.21
N GLN A 420 -16.20 -12.25 -17.43
CA GLN A 420 -17.58 -12.25 -17.96
C GLN A 420 -18.50 -13.18 -17.16
N GLU A 421 -18.01 -14.36 -16.74
CA GLU A 421 -18.78 -15.26 -15.87
C GLU A 421 -19.01 -14.65 -14.49
N ALA A 422 -18.02 -13.96 -13.91
CA ALA A 422 -18.18 -13.18 -12.68
C ALA A 422 -19.24 -12.08 -12.85
N TRP A 423 -19.14 -11.30 -13.93
CA TRP A 423 -20.05 -10.19 -14.21
C TRP A 423 -21.50 -10.63 -14.40
N LYS A 424 -21.74 -11.78 -15.02
CA LYS A 424 -23.10 -12.34 -15.17
C LYS A 424 -23.78 -12.62 -13.83
N ARG A 425 -22.98 -12.95 -12.79
CA ARG A 425 -23.46 -13.32 -11.45
C ARG A 425 -23.55 -12.12 -10.53
N ASP A 426 -22.62 -11.19 -10.65
CA ASP A 426 -22.53 -10.03 -9.78
C ASP A 426 -22.12 -8.76 -10.55
N HIS A 427 -23.06 -7.84 -10.74
CA HIS A 427 -22.84 -6.53 -11.35
C HIS A 427 -22.42 -5.45 -10.34
N PHE A 428 -22.17 -5.83 -9.09
CA PHE A 428 -21.82 -4.90 -8.01
C PHE A 428 -20.34 -4.96 -7.61
N ASN A 429 -19.57 -5.88 -8.22
CA ASN A 429 -18.14 -6.02 -7.97
C ASN A 429 -17.34 -4.96 -8.73
N VAL A 430 -16.68 -4.05 -8.00
CA VAL A 430 -15.95 -2.90 -8.55
C VAL A 430 -14.72 -3.35 -9.35
N ARG A 431 -13.95 -4.32 -8.85
CA ARG A 431 -12.76 -4.84 -9.56
C ARG A 431 -13.12 -5.45 -10.91
N VAL A 432 -14.21 -6.22 -10.94
CA VAL A 432 -14.70 -6.83 -12.20
C VAL A 432 -15.18 -5.75 -13.17
N PHE A 433 -15.93 -4.75 -12.69
CA PHE A 433 -16.37 -3.66 -13.55
C PHE A 433 -15.20 -2.92 -14.19
N ASN A 434 -14.24 -2.48 -13.38
CA ASN A 434 -13.08 -1.74 -13.86
C ASN A 434 -12.25 -2.56 -14.83
N THR A 435 -11.95 -3.82 -14.49
CA THR A 435 -11.09 -4.65 -15.31
C THR A 435 -11.78 -5.09 -16.60
N LEU A 436 -13.04 -5.56 -16.50
CA LEU A 436 -13.75 -6.09 -17.66
C LEU A 436 -14.32 -4.99 -18.56
N GLN A 437 -15.03 -4.00 -17.99
CA GLN A 437 -15.76 -3.01 -18.78
C GLN A 437 -14.86 -1.86 -19.22
N LEU A 438 -14.01 -1.34 -18.32
CA LEU A 438 -13.15 -0.21 -18.63
C LEU A 438 -11.86 -0.69 -19.31
N LEU A 439 -11.05 -1.51 -18.64
CA LEU A 439 -9.73 -1.87 -19.16
C LEU A 439 -9.81 -2.70 -20.45
N TYR A 440 -10.43 -3.87 -20.40
CA TYR A 440 -10.47 -4.79 -21.57
C TYR A 440 -11.63 -4.51 -22.52
N GLY A 441 -12.72 -3.90 -22.04
CA GLY A 441 -13.88 -3.56 -22.87
C GLY A 441 -13.73 -2.26 -23.65
N ASP A 442 -13.03 -1.28 -23.12
CA ASP A 442 -12.88 0.05 -23.73
C ASP A 442 -11.43 0.45 -23.94
N TRP A 443 -10.62 0.57 -22.88
CA TRP A 443 -9.30 1.22 -22.98
C TRP A 443 -8.31 0.46 -23.86
N VAL A 444 -8.11 -0.83 -23.58
CA VAL A 444 -7.13 -1.64 -24.35
C VAL A 444 -7.47 -1.68 -25.84
N PRO A 445 -8.70 -2.01 -26.28
CA PRO A 445 -8.98 -2.06 -27.72
C PRO A 445 -8.95 -0.70 -28.41
N ASN A 446 -9.29 0.38 -27.72
CA ASN A 446 -9.41 1.70 -28.35
C ASN A 446 -8.13 2.53 -28.28
N GLN A 447 -7.33 2.42 -27.21
CA GLN A 447 -6.22 3.32 -26.92
C GLN A 447 -4.84 2.68 -27.05
N TYR A 448 -4.74 1.34 -27.10
CA TYR A 448 -3.47 0.64 -27.14
C TYR A 448 -3.29 -0.18 -28.40
N ALA A 449 -2.05 -0.33 -28.83
CA ALA A 449 -1.62 -1.22 -29.90
C ALA A 449 -0.71 -2.30 -29.33
N SER A 450 -0.90 -3.55 -29.75
CA SER A 450 -0.06 -4.68 -29.35
C SER A 450 0.66 -5.25 -30.55
N GLU A 451 1.92 -5.63 -30.35
CA GLU A 451 2.74 -6.27 -31.39
C GLU A 451 3.78 -7.22 -30.80
N ARG A 452 4.35 -8.07 -31.61
CA ARG A 452 5.47 -8.94 -31.24
C ARG A 452 6.81 -8.31 -31.65
N ALA A 453 7.66 -8.09 -30.65
CA ALA A 453 9.02 -7.59 -30.84
C ALA A 453 10.03 -8.65 -30.33
N GLY A 454 10.38 -9.63 -31.14
CA GLY A 454 11.30 -10.69 -30.78
C GLY A 454 10.82 -11.57 -29.63
N LEU A 455 11.50 -11.45 -28.47
CA LEU A 455 11.20 -12.19 -27.24
C LEU A 455 10.06 -11.57 -26.42
N PHE A 456 9.54 -10.40 -26.85
CA PHE A 456 8.57 -9.64 -26.10
C PHE A 456 7.25 -9.49 -26.86
N ALA A 457 6.13 -9.50 -26.12
CA ALA A 457 4.83 -9.09 -26.60
C ALA A 457 4.56 -7.68 -26.04
N MET A 458 4.71 -6.67 -26.89
CA MET A 458 4.66 -5.26 -26.49
C MET A 458 3.26 -4.69 -26.63
N ARG A 459 2.85 -3.86 -25.66
CA ARG A 459 1.64 -3.03 -25.71
C ARG A 459 2.04 -1.58 -25.49
N TYR A 460 1.62 -0.68 -26.40
CA TYR A 460 1.93 0.74 -26.35
C TYR A 460 0.66 1.59 -26.45
N PRO A 461 0.64 2.80 -25.86
CA PRO A 461 -0.33 3.83 -26.25
C PRO A 461 -0.25 4.06 -27.77
N LYS A 462 -1.39 4.04 -28.48
CA LYS A 462 -1.44 4.13 -29.96
C LYS A 462 -0.76 5.37 -30.52
N ASP A 463 -1.00 6.51 -29.86
CA ASP A 463 -0.46 7.83 -30.27
C ASP A 463 1.04 7.97 -30.02
N LYS A 464 1.62 7.19 -29.12
CA LYS A 464 3.05 7.23 -28.77
C LYS A 464 3.84 6.04 -29.32
N ARG A 465 3.18 5.11 -29.96
CA ARG A 465 3.79 3.87 -30.47
C ARG A 465 5.02 4.16 -31.34
N ALA A 466 4.91 5.08 -32.31
CA ALA A 466 5.97 5.35 -33.27
C ALA A 466 7.32 5.76 -32.63
N LEU A 467 7.26 6.43 -31.46
CA LEU A 467 8.45 6.78 -30.68
C LEU A 467 8.90 5.59 -29.82
N LEU A 468 7.98 5.00 -29.04
CA LEU A 468 8.29 3.95 -28.07
C LEU A 468 8.87 2.69 -28.70
N GLU A 469 8.38 2.26 -29.89
CA GLU A 469 8.86 1.07 -30.60
C GLU A 469 10.32 1.18 -31.06
N ARG A 470 10.86 2.41 -31.15
CA ARG A 470 12.25 2.66 -31.52
C ARG A 470 13.25 2.40 -30.38
N TYR A 471 12.83 2.57 -29.12
CA TYR A 471 13.72 2.58 -27.96
C TYR A 471 13.45 1.41 -27.00
N VAL A 472 12.18 1.18 -26.64
CA VAL A 472 11.83 0.23 -25.58
C VAL A 472 12.23 -1.20 -25.90
N PRO A 473 11.93 -1.78 -27.09
CA PRO A 473 12.35 -3.15 -27.41
C PRO A 473 13.87 -3.32 -27.46
N ARG A 474 14.59 -2.28 -27.88
CA ARG A 474 16.06 -2.29 -27.93
C ARG A 474 16.64 -2.37 -26.51
N MET A 475 16.12 -1.56 -25.60
CA MET A 475 16.55 -1.60 -24.20
C MET A 475 16.25 -2.94 -23.54
N PHE A 476 15.03 -3.50 -23.77
CA PHE A 476 14.69 -4.83 -23.29
C PHE A 476 15.58 -5.93 -23.86
N GLY A 477 15.96 -5.84 -25.15
CA GLY A 477 16.91 -6.76 -25.76
C GLY A 477 18.29 -6.70 -25.11
N GLU A 478 18.78 -5.50 -24.79
CA GLU A 478 20.04 -5.27 -24.08
C GLU A 478 19.98 -5.85 -22.67
N ALA A 479 18.93 -5.51 -21.91
CA ALA A 479 18.71 -5.98 -20.55
C ALA A 479 18.60 -7.52 -20.49
N TRP A 480 17.82 -8.12 -21.39
CA TRP A 480 17.72 -9.57 -21.51
C TRP A 480 19.07 -10.23 -21.76
N GLY A 481 19.86 -9.70 -22.69
CA GLY A 481 21.18 -10.23 -23.02
C GLY A 481 22.14 -10.16 -21.83
N ALA A 482 22.15 -9.03 -21.12
CA ALA A 482 22.98 -8.82 -19.93
C ALA A 482 22.59 -9.78 -18.80
N MET A 483 21.30 -9.83 -18.45
CA MET A 483 20.79 -10.68 -17.37
C MET A 483 20.90 -12.18 -17.71
N LYS A 484 20.62 -12.57 -18.97
CA LYS A 484 20.83 -13.96 -19.40
C LYS A 484 22.27 -14.44 -19.17
N ALA A 485 23.24 -13.60 -19.48
CA ALA A 485 24.65 -13.90 -19.25
C ALA A 485 24.98 -13.91 -17.74
N HIS A 486 24.44 -12.98 -16.98
CA HIS A 486 24.71 -12.83 -15.56
C HIS A 486 24.12 -13.96 -14.72
N TYR A 487 22.82 -14.29 -14.95
CA TYR A 487 22.13 -15.38 -14.26
C TYR A 487 22.44 -16.77 -14.80
N MET A 488 23.05 -16.88 -16.01
CA MET A 488 23.20 -18.14 -16.75
C MET A 488 21.87 -18.88 -16.93
N PHE A 489 20.80 -18.13 -17.11
CA PHE A 489 19.43 -18.61 -17.21
C PHE A 489 18.72 -17.92 -18.38
N THR A 490 17.75 -18.60 -18.96
CA THR A 490 16.92 -18.04 -20.05
C THR A 490 15.46 -18.17 -19.64
N PRO A 491 14.78 -17.06 -19.33
CA PRO A 491 13.35 -17.10 -19.02
C PRO A 491 12.50 -17.59 -20.18
N THR A 492 11.33 -18.10 -19.88
CA THR A 492 10.32 -18.48 -20.87
C THR A 492 9.83 -17.23 -21.61
N ALA A 493 9.83 -17.31 -22.96
CA ALA A 493 9.36 -16.24 -23.82
C ALA A 493 8.07 -16.66 -24.58
N PRO A 494 7.21 -15.71 -25.00
CA PRO A 494 7.39 -14.26 -24.88
C PRO A 494 7.09 -13.76 -23.47
N VAL A 495 7.78 -12.70 -23.05
CA VAL A 495 7.39 -11.89 -21.91
C VAL A 495 6.48 -10.77 -22.42
N ALA A 496 5.31 -10.60 -21.82
CA ALA A 496 4.44 -9.46 -22.13
C ALA A 496 4.98 -8.20 -21.46
N VAL A 497 5.00 -7.09 -22.19
CA VAL A 497 5.40 -5.77 -21.72
C VAL A 497 4.31 -4.78 -22.03
N GLU A 498 3.63 -4.30 -21.03
CA GLU A 498 2.44 -3.46 -21.14
C GLU A 498 2.75 -2.05 -20.62
N LEU A 499 2.76 -1.06 -21.52
CA LEU A 499 3.01 0.34 -21.17
C LEU A 499 1.70 1.12 -21.16
N TYR A 500 1.35 1.64 -20.01
CA TYR A 500 0.09 2.36 -19.79
C TYR A 500 0.29 3.88 -19.81
N ARG A 501 -0.58 4.58 -20.53
CA ARG A 501 -0.50 6.04 -20.72
C ARG A 501 -0.94 6.84 -19.50
N ASP A 502 -1.83 6.27 -18.68
CA ASP A 502 -2.45 6.92 -17.53
C ASP A 502 -2.28 6.08 -16.28
N ARG A 503 -2.15 6.75 -15.13
CA ARG A 503 -2.05 6.09 -13.83
C ARG A 503 -3.29 5.23 -13.53
N GLU A 504 -4.48 5.71 -13.86
CA GLU A 504 -5.72 4.97 -13.68
C GLU A 504 -5.71 3.64 -14.45
N HIS A 505 -5.32 3.67 -15.74
CA HIS A 505 -5.22 2.45 -16.56
C HIS A 505 -4.22 1.44 -15.97
N PHE A 506 -3.06 1.93 -15.53
CA PHE A 506 -2.05 1.11 -14.88
C PHE A 506 -2.56 0.53 -13.55
N SER A 507 -3.23 1.35 -12.74
CA SER A 507 -3.78 0.93 -11.45
C SER A 507 -4.86 -0.13 -11.61
N VAL A 508 -5.79 0.06 -12.56
CA VAL A 508 -6.84 -0.95 -12.86
C VAL A 508 -6.21 -2.25 -13.38
N ARG A 509 -5.15 -2.16 -14.21
CA ARG A 509 -4.44 -3.38 -14.66
C ARG A 509 -3.77 -4.12 -13.51
N THR A 510 -3.28 -3.41 -12.52
CA THR A 510 -2.52 -3.95 -11.40
C THR A 510 -3.42 -4.56 -10.32
N SER A 511 -4.40 -3.78 -9.85
CA SER A 511 -5.25 -4.12 -8.70
C SER A 511 -6.73 -4.30 -9.03
N GLY A 512 -7.18 -3.85 -10.21
CA GLY A 512 -8.59 -3.69 -10.53
C GLY A 512 -9.23 -2.42 -9.95
N LEU A 513 -8.46 -1.56 -9.28
CA LEU A 513 -8.91 -0.32 -8.65
C LEU A 513 -8.20 0.89 -9.29
N PRO A 514 -8.83 2.10 -9.30
CA PRO A 514 -8.35 3.23 -10.11
C PRO A 514 -7.13 3.96 -9.54
N ASP A 515 -6.81 3.78 -8.28
CA ASP A 515 -5.71 4.49 -7.63
C ASP A 515 -4.85 3.55 -6.78
N VAL A 516 -3.71 3.14 -7.34
CA VAL A 516 -2.64 2.44 -6.63
C VAL A 516 -1.47 3.40 -6.51
N GLY A 517 -1.31 3.97 -5.31
CA GLY A 517 -0.24 4.92 -5.04
C GLY A 517 1.16 4.32 -5.10
N GLY A 518 2.15 5.14 -5.47
CA GLY A 518 3.57 4.87 -5.23
C GLY A 518 4.29 3.97 -6.23
N ILE A 519 3.63 3.07 -6.96
CA ILE A 519 4.29 2.17 -7.92
C ILE A 519 4.26 2.73 -9.35
N ARG A 520 5.29 2.41 -10.14
CA ARG A 520 5.42 2.80 -11.56
C ARG A 520 5.60 1.62 -12.50
N GLY A 521 5.91 0.45 -11.96
CA GLY A 521 6.03 -0.81 -12.65
C GLY A 521 5.63 -1.96 -11.73
N ILE A 522 5.32 -3.10 -12.30
CA ILE A 522 5.06 -4.35 -11.61
C ILE A 522 5.36 -5.52 -12.54
N CYS A 523 5.91 -6.59 -11.98
CA CYS A 523 6.17 -7.84 -12.69
C CYS A 523 5.33 -8.99 -12.12
N PHE A 524 4.61 -9.69 -12.98
CA PHE A 524 3.86 -10.91 -12.65
C PHE A 524 4.58 -12.21 -13.09
N GLY A 525 5.91 -12.15 -13.28
CA GLY A 525 6.74 -13.28 -13.70
C GLY A 525 6.79 -13.50 -15.22
N HIS A 526 5.67 -13.40 -15.93
CA HIS A 526 5.57 -13.48 -17.41
C HIS A 526 5.05 -12.20 -18.04
N VAL A 527 4.58 -11.27 -17.23
CA VAL A 527 4.04 -9.97 -17.65
C VAL A 527 4.71 -8.88 -16.85
N VAL A 528 5.22 -7.88 -17.54
CA VAL A 528 5.67 -6.59 -16.99
C VAL A 528 4.64 -5.54 -17.37
N ALA A 529 4.01 -4.90 -16.41
CA ALA A 529 3.15 -3.76 -16.63
C ALA A 529 3.82 -2.51 -16.02
N ALA A 530 3.84 -1.39 -16.74
CA ALA A 530 4.48 -0.17 -16.27
C ALA A 530 3.79 1.08 -16.83
N MET A 531 4.06 2.20 -16.18
CA MET A 531 3.77 3.52 -16.73
C MET A 531 4.57 3.73 -18.00
N SER A 532 3.95 4.30 -19.04
CA SER A 532 4.64 4.60 -20.27
C SER A 532 5.75 5.66 -20.07
N PRO A 533 6.90 5.52 -20.72
CA PRO A 533 7.92 6.57 -20.74
C PRO A 533 7.39 7.95 -21.16
N SER A 534 6.24 7.99 -21.83
CA SER A 534 5.59 9.21 -22.29
C SER A 534 4.64 9.87 -21.26
N THR A 535 4.47 9.30 -20.08
CA THR A 535 3.50 9.79 -19.09
C THR A 535 4.09 10.88 -18.21
N GLU A 536 5.29 10.66 -17.74
CA GLU A 536 6.02 11.60 -16.85
C GLU A 536 7.54 11.50 -17.10
N PRO A 537 8.31 12.59 -16.93
CA PRO A 537 9.75 12.57 -17.09
C PRO A 537 10.41 11.89 -15.88
N VAL A 538 10.53 10.57 -15.96
CA VAL A 538 11.22 9.73 -14.96
C VAL A 538 12.16 8.79 -15.69
N ASN A 539 13.16 8.28 -14.99
CA ASN A 539 14.07 7.30 -15.58
C ASN A 539 13.34 5.99 -15.90
N TRP A 540 12.74 5.93 -17.08
CA TRP A 540 12.01 4.76 -17.57
C TRP A 540 12.92 3.57 -17.82
N GLY A 541 14.19 3.83 -18.17
CA GLY A 541 15.17 2.78 -18.37
C GLY A 541 15.45 2.04 -17.07
N PHE A 542 15.63 2.77 -15.97
CA PHE A 542 15.75 2.22 -14.63
C PHE A 542 14.54 1.35 -14.26
N ILE A 543 13.30 1.90 -14.44
CA ILE A 543 12.07 1.20 -14.07
C ILE A 543 11.94 -0.11 -14.87
N LEU A 544 12.02 -0.04 -16.18
CA LEU A 544 11.80 -1.22 -17.03
C LEU A 544 12.93 -2.27 -16.90
N TRP A 545 14.16 -1.84 -16.61
CA TRP A 545 15.27 -2.77 -16.32
C TRP A 545 15.03 -3.50 -15.00
N HIS A 546 14.60 -2.77 -13.96
CA HIS A 546 14.20 -3.31 -12.66
C HIS A 546 13.10 -4.38 -12.81
N GLU A 547 12.02 -4.05 -13.55
CA GLU A 547 10.91 -4.98 -13.77
C GLU A 547 11.33 -6.23 -14.54
N LEU A 548 12.25 -6.11 -15.50
CA LEU A 548 12.76 -7.28 -16.20
C LEU A 548 13.61 -8.17 -15.30
N ALA A 549 14.33 -7.62 -14.33
CA ALA A 549 15.11 -8.41 -13.38
C ALA A 549 14.20 -9.33 -12.53
N HIS A 550 13.02 -8.85 -12.15
CA HIS A 550 12.01 -9.70 -11.51
C HIS A 550 11.62 -10.91 -12.36
N VAL A 551 11.51 -10.77 -13.70
CA VAL A 551 11.20 -11.91 -14.58
C VAL A 551 12.22 -13.04 -14.40
N PHE A 552 13.52 -12.70 -14.31
CA PHE A 552 14.57 -13.69 -14.08
C PHE A 552 14.49 -14.30 -12.69
N ALA A 553 14.38 -13.48 -11.66
CA ALA A 553 14.33 -13.95 -10.27
C ALA A 553 13.11 -14.85 -10.00
N LEU A 554 11.93 -14.41 -10.43
CA LEU A 554 10.67 -15.14 -10.24
C LEU A 554 10.67 -16.47 -11.00
N GLN A 555 11.16 -16.51 -12.25
CA GLN A 555 11.17 -17.77 -13.01
C GLN A 555 12.24 -18.75 -12.53
N ILE A 556 13.40 -18.30 -12.05
CA ILE A 556 14.41 -19.19 -11.46
C ILE A 556 13.90 -19.81 -10.15
N SER A 557 13.19 -19.01 -9.35
CA SER A 557 12.69 -19.43 -8.05
C SER A 557 11.30 -20.08 -8.09
N ASP A 558 10.73 -20.29 -9.27
CA ASP A 558 9.34 -20.77 -9.41
C ASP A 558 8.37 -19.94 -8.54
N ASN A 559 8.55 -18.61 -8.59
CA ASN A 559 7.79 -17.59 -7.83
C ASN A 559 7.84 -17.73 -6.28
N ARG A 560 8.94 -18.28 -5.73
CA ARG A 560 9.12 -18.51 -4.28
C ARG A 560 10.24 -17.67 -3.66
N VAL A 561 10.83 -16.75 -4.42
CA VAL A 561 11.83 -15.82 -3.89
C VAL A 561 11.16 -14.83 -2.94
N PRO A 562 11.71 -14.58 -1.73
CA PRO A 562 11.18 -13.57 -0.83
C PRO A 562 11.18 -12.18 -1.46
N ARG A 563 10.15 -11.37 -1.16
CA ARG A 563 9.99 -10.03 -1.73
C ARG A 563 11.26 -9.18 -1.57
N TRP A 564 11.83 -9.12 -0.36
CA TRP A 564 13.03 -8.32 -0.13
C TRP A 564 14.20 -8.70 -1.05
N PHE A 565 14.33 -10.00 -1.35
CA PHE A 565 15.45 -10.49 -2.15
C PHE A 565 15.26 -10.15 -3.63
N THR A 566 14.05 -10.32 -4.16
CA THR A 566 13.77 -9.97 -5.56
C THR A 566 13.81 -8.46 -5.80
N GLU A 567 13.32 -7.65 -4.85
CA GLU A 567 13.42 -6.19 -4.92
C GLU A 567 14.89 -5.72 -4.85
N GLY A 568 15.63 -6.24 -3.87
CA GLY A 568 17.05 -5.92 -3.74
C GLY A 568 17.87 -6.34 -4.96
N LEU A 569 17.54 -7.47 -5.57
CA LEU A 569 18.20 -7.99 -6.77
C LEU A 569 17.90 -7.12 -8.00
N SER A 570 16.66 -6.67 -8.14
CA SER A 570 16.25 -5.79 -9.25
C SER A 570 16.94 -4.41 -9.16
N GLU A 571 17.02 -3.83 -7.98
CA GLU A 571 17.80 -2.61 -7.72
C GLU A 571 19.31 -2.83 -7.99
N TYR A 572 19.84 -3.96 -7.57
CA TYR A 572 21.26 -4.30 -7.81
C TYR A 572 21.58 -4.41 -9.31
N GLU A 573 20.73 -5.03 -10.12
CA GLU A 573 20.90 -5.17 -11.56
C GLU A 573 20.92 -3.80 -12.26
N THR A 574 20.09 -2.86 -11.84
CA THR A 574 20.12 -1.50 -12.39
C THR A 574 21.43 -0.79 -12.05
N MET A 575 21.89 -0.90 -10.80
CA MET A 575 23.09 -0.26 -10.27
C MET A 575 24.37 -0.77 -10.95
N ILE A 576 24.50 -2.08 -11.16
CA ILE A 576 25.71 -2.63 -11.79
C ILE A 576 25.79 -2.34 -13.27
N ARG A 577 24.65 -2.20 -13.94
CA ARG A 577 24.58 -1.88 -15.37
C ARG A 577 24.87 -0.42 -15.65
N ARG A 578 24.24 0.46 -14.86
CA ARG A 578 24.39 1.92 -14.98
C ARG A 578 24.57 2.53 -13.59
N PRO A 579 25.82 2.79 -13.16
CA PRO A 579 26.07 3.36 -11.83
C PRO A 579 25.33 4.68 -11.57
N GLU A 580 25.02 5.45 -12.63
CA GLU A 580 24.22 6.66 -12.56
C GLU A 580 22.72 6.41 -12.27
N TRP A 581 22.25 5.17 -12.32
CA TRP A 581 20.87 4.79 -11.94
C TRP A 581 20.76 4.39 -10.47
N ARG A 582 21.87 4.45 -9.71
CA ARG A 582 21.87 4.14 -8.29
C ARG A 582 21.02 5.15 -7.52
N ARG A 583 20.07 4.68 -6.75
CA ARG A 583 19.45 5.47 -5.67
C ARG A 583 20.38 5.47 -4.46
N ASP A 584 20.39 6.54 -3.66
CA ASP A 584 21.24 6.65 -2.49
C ASP A 584 20.45 7.08 -1.25
N PHE A 585 20.36 6.17 -0.27
CA PHE A 585 19.80 6.38 1.05
C PHE A 585 20.82 6.02 2.13
N ASP A 586 22.08 6.31 1.86
CA ASP A 586 23.20 5.96 2.76
C ASP A 586 23.02 6.54 4.18
N PRO A 587 22.61 7.81 4.40
CA PRO A 587 22.39 8.32 5.75
C PRO A 587 21.32 7.54 6.53
N GLN A 588 20.21 7.24 5.86
CA GLN A 588 19.09 6.54 6.47
C GLN A 588 19.45 5.06 6.75
N LEU A 589 20.19 4.42 5.83
CA LEU A 589 20.69 3.06 6.05
C LEU A 589 21.68 3.04 7.22
N TYR A 590 22.58 4.03 7.32
CA TYR A 590 23.52 4.16 8.45
C TYR A 590 22.76 4.21 9.77
N LEU A 591 21.75 5.08 9.89
CA LEU A 591 20.91 5.21 11.07
C LEU A 591 20.13 3.92 11.37
N ALA A 592 19.59 3.26 10.35
CA ALA A 592 18.88 1.98 10.52
C ALA A 592 19.81 0.88 11.08
N VAL A 593 21.06 0.82 10.60
CA VAL A 593 22.04 -0.18 11.06
C VAL A 593 22.57 0.15 12.46
N VAL A 594 22.93 1.41 12.74
CA VAL A 594 23.44 1.83 14.05
C VAL A 594 22.40 1.65 15.16
N HIS A 595 21.14 1.89 14.86
CA HIS A 595 20.03 1.77 15.83
C HIS A 595 19.32 0.41 15.80
N ASP A 596 19.88 -0.60 15.09
CA ASP A 596 19.35 -1.97 15.00
C ASP A 596 17.86 -2.03 14.60
N ARG A 597 17.48 -1.16 13.64
CA ARG A 597 16.08 -1.07 13.14
C ARG A 597 15.84 -1.93 11.91
N LEU A 598 16.90 -2.43 11.27
CA LEU A 598 16.77 -3.25 10.08
C LEU A 598 16.51 -4.71 10.49
N PRO A 599 15.42 -5.33 10.03
CA PRO A 599 15.16 -6.74 10.30
C PRO A 599 16.29 -7.63 9.77
N GLY A 600 16.52 -8.77 10.42
CA GLY A 600 17.44 -9.79 9.92
C GLY A 600 16.95 -10.42 8.61
N SER A 601 17.86 -11.07 7.89
CA SER A 601 17.61 -11.64 6.55
C SER A 601 16.41 -12.60 6.46
N VAL A 602 16.05 -13.28 7.54
CA VAL A 602 14.89 -14.18 7.61
C VAL A 602 13.57 -13.41 7.75
N GLU A 603 13.60 -12.25 8.38
CA GLU A 603 12.42 -11.42 8.65
C GLU A 603 12.37 -10.15 7.78
N MET A 604 13.29 -10.01 6.81
CA MET A 604 13.46 -8.77 6.04
C MET A 604 12.21 -8.37 5.23
N ASN A 605 11.31 -9.31 4.90
CA ASN A 605 10.04 -8.98 4.27
C ASN A 605 9.21 -7.98 5.10
N SER A 606 9.30 -8.04 6.44
CA SER A 606 8.59 -7.10 7.32
C SER A 606 9.02 -5.63 7.16
N ALA A 607 10.21 -5.36 6.61
CA ALA A 607 10.63 -3.99 6.28
C ALA A 607 9.81 -3.37 5.14
N PHE A 608 9.10 -4.18 4.35
CA PHE A 608 8.25 -3.75 3.23
C PHE A 608 6.77 -3.61 3.62
N THR A 609 6.41 -3.93 4.84
CA THR A 609 5.03 -3.94 5.33
C THR A 609 4.84 -3.10 6.59
N HIS A 610 5.89 -2.92 7.38
CA HIS A 610 5.87 -2.19 8.66
C HIS A 610 6.69 -0.90 8.59
N ALA A 611 6.00 0.24 8.52
CA ALA A 611 6.65 1.56 8.47
C ALA A 611 7.36 1.97 9.77
N GLY A 612 7.05 1.31 10.89
CA GLY A 612 7.64 1.60 12.21
C GLY A 612 9.13 1.23 12.35
N GLY A 613 9.68 0.42 11.41
CA GLY A 613 11.10 0.04 11.39
C GLY A 613 11.93 1.01 10.56
N VAL A 614 11.78 0.95 9.25
CA VAL A 614 12.45 1.80 8.26
C VAL A 614 11.45 2.25 7.19
N PRO A 615 11.61 3.46 6.60
CA PRO A 615 10.80 3.87 5.46
C PRO A 615 10.94 2.89 4.28
N MET A 616 9.88 2.76 3.48
CA MET A 616 9.84 1.83 2.34
C MET A 616 11.04 2.00 1.38
N ASP A 617 11.39 3.24 1.03
CA ASP A 617 12.54 3.52 0.15
C ASP A 617 13.86 3.04 0.75
N VAL A 618 14.00 3.14 2.08
CA VAL A 618 15.18 2.63 2.80
C VAL A 618 15.18 1.11 2.83
N ALA A 619 14.02 0.45 2.90
CA ALA A 619 13.90 -1.01 2.82
C ALA A 619 14.37 -1.53 1.45
N TYR A 620 13.92 -0.90 0.35
CA TYR A 620 14.40 -1.21 -1.01
C TYR A 620 15.91 -1.03 -1.12
N TYR A 621 16.42 0.10 -0.65
CA TYR A 621 17.85 0.38 -0.68
C TYR A 621 18.64 -0.61 0.19
N ALA A 622 18.22 -0.89 1.42
CA ALA A 622 18.86 -1.86 2.30
C ALA A 622 18.93 -3.25 1.65
N ALA A 623 17.82 -3.70 1.05
CA ALA A 623 17.77 -4.96 0.30
C ALA A 623 18.80 -4.98 -0.84
N SER A 624 18.92 -3.90 -1.63
CA SER A 624 19.93 -3.80 -2.69
C SER A 624 21.37 -3.89 -2.15
N GLN A 625 21.62 -3.28 -0.99
CA GLN A 625 22.93 -3.34 -0.33
C GLN A 625 23.23 -4.73 0.26
N MET A 626 22.19 -5.45 0.74
CA MET A 626 22.34 -6.86 1.14
C MET A 626 22.71 -7.75 -0.06
N ILE A 627 22.11 -7.51 -1.23
CA ILE A 627 22.50 -8.21 -2.46
C ILE A 627 23.91 -7.84 -2.90
N ALA A 628 24.30 -6.55 -2.85
CA ALA A 628 25.65 -6.11 -3.18
C ALA A 628 26.70 -6.78 -2.25
N PHE A 629 26.45 -6.79 -0.95
CA PHE A 629 27.26 -7.52 0.03
C PHE A 629 27.35 -9.02 -0.30
N THR A 630 26.22 -9.65 -0.65
CA THR A 630 26.17 -11.08 -1.00
C THR A 630 26.99 -11.37 -2.25
N ALA A 631 26.86 -10.54 -3.28
CA ALA A 631 27.63 -10.67 -4.52
C ALA A 631 29.13 -10.48 -4.29
N GLU A 632 29.52 -9.51 -3.47
CA GLU A 632 30.92 -9.23 -3.14
C GLU A 632 31.55 -10.38 -2.32
N ARG A 633 30.85 -10.86 -1.30
CA ARG A 633 31.40 -11.84 -0.37
C ARG A 633 31.32 -13.28 -0.85
N PHE A 634 30.24 -13.66 -1.51
CA PHE A 634 29.95 -15.06 -1.88
C PHE A 634 29.91 -15.30 -3.39
N GLY A 635 29.93 -14.22 -4.18
CA GLY A 635 29.83 -14.22 -5.64
C GLY A 635 28.41 -14.39 -6.15
N PHE A 636 28.12 -13.88 -7.34
CA PHE A 636 26.79 -13.93 -7.94
C PHE A 636 26.25 -15.36 -8.16
N PRO A 637 27.06 -16.41 -8.46
CA PRO A 637 26.57 -17.78 -8.50
C PRO A 637 25.96 -18.31 -7.19
N ALA A 638 26.27 -17.70 -6.04
CA ALA A 638 25.61 -18.03 -4.78
C ALA A 638 24.19 -17.46 -4.71
N ILE A 639 23.97 -16.28 -5.32
CA ILE A 639 22.64 -15.67 -5.47
C ILE A 639 21.75 -16.53 -6.35
N THR A 640 22.20 -16.95 -7.54
CA THR A 640 21.43 -17.84 -8.42
C THR A 640 21.14 -19.19 -7.79
N ARG A 641 22.07 -19.70 -6.97
CA ARG A 641 21.86 -20.91 -6.18
C ARG A 641 20.77 -20.71 -5.11
N ALA A 642 20.74 -19.56 -4.45
CA ALA A 642 19.69 -19.22 -3.48
C ALA A 642 18.31 -19.20 -4.16
N LEU A 643 18.19 -18.52 -5.31
CA LEU A 643 16.94 -18.50 -6.11
C LEU A 643 16.45 -19.92 -6.44
N ALA A 644 17.36 -20.81 -6.90
CA ALA A 644 17.01 -22.20 -7.21
C ALA A 644 16.60 -23.01 -5.96
N LEU A 645 17.12 -22.68 -4.78
CA LEU A 645 16.75 -23.33 -3.53
C LEU A 645 15.36 -22.91 -3.04
N TRP A 646 15.01 -21.63 -3.17
CA TRP A 646 13.64 -21.17 -2.95
C TRP A 646 12.67 -21.86 -3.93
N GLY A 647 13.04 -21.98 -5.22
CA GLY A 647 12.26 -22.73 -6.20
C GLY A 647 12.02 -24.20 -5.85
N GLN A 648 12.81 -24.76 -4.94
CA GLN A 648 12.60 -26.10 -4.37
C GLN A 648 11.72 -26.11 -3.11
N GLY A 649 11.15 -24.96 -2.74
CA GLY A 649 10.29 -24.81 -1.55
C GLY A 649 11.06 -24.73 -0.23
N LYS A 650 12.35 -24.35 -0.25
CA LYS A 650 13.12 -24.20 0.99
C LYS A 650 12.84 -22.82 1.62
N ALA A 651 12.64 -22.80 2.92
CA ALA A 651 12.49 -21.57 3.69
C ALA A 651 13.81 -20.76 3.72
N THR A 652 13.73 -19.44 3.82
CA THR A 652 14.89 -18.52 3.85
C THR A 652 15.94 -18.93 4.88
N LYS A 653 15.52 -19.36 6.07
CA LYS A 653 16.42 -19.85 7.13
C LYS A 653 17.28 -21.06 6.73
N ASP A 654 16.81 -21.86 5.77
CA ASP A 654 17.51 -23.05 5.24
C ASP A 654 18.28 -22.72 3.95
N VAL A 655 17.79 -21.73 3.16
CA VAL A 655 18.44 -21.25 1.94
C VAL A 655 19.77 -20.57 2.24
N ILE A 656 19.81 -19.67 3.24
CA ILE A 656 21.02 -18.93 3.59
C ILE A 656 22.19 -19.86 3.89
N PRO A 657 22.09 -20.87 4.79
CA PRO A 657 23.20 -21.80 5.02
C PRO A 657 23.54 -22.63 3.79
N ALA A 658 22.56 -23.07 3.03
CA ALA A 658 22.78 -23.93 1.86
C ALA A 658 23.40 -23.15 0.67
N ALA A 659 23.08 -21.89 0.49
CA ALA A 659 23.59 -21.06 -0.59
C ALA A 659 24.92 -20.37 -0.25
N PHE A 660 25.03 -19.83 0.97
CA PHE A 660 26.13 -18.96 1.39
C PHE A 660 27.12 -19.63 2.37
N GLY A 661 26.78 -20.78 2.95
CA GLY A 661 27.66 -21.52 3.86
C GLY A 661 27.76 -20.94 5.27
N VAL A 662 26.88 -20.00 5.65
CA VAL A 662 26.87 -19.35 6.96
C VAL A 662 25.45 -19.37 7.55
N ALA A 663 25.34 -19.37 8.88
CA ALA A 663 24.03 -19.27 9.53
C ALA A 663 23.40 -17.87 9.31
N PRO A 664 22.05 -17.72 9.32
CA PRO A 664 21.39 -16.43 9.13
C PRO A 664 21.92 -15.33 10.05
N ALA A 665 22.02 -15.59 11.35
CA ALA A 665 22.56 -14.61 12.29
C ALA A 665 24.06 -14.25 12.06
N GLU A 666 24.84 -15.11 11.41
CA GLU A 666 26.20 -14.80 11.00
C GLU A 666 26.20 -13.94 9.73
N TYR A 667 25.32 -14.23 8.79
CA TYR A 667 25.10 -13.41 7.60
C TYR A 667 24.71 -11.97 8.01
N ASP A 668 23.72 -11.82 8.90
CA ASP A 668 23.23 -10.53 9.37
C ASP A 668 24.35 -9.71 10.05
N ARG A 669 25.10 -10.32 10.98
CA ARG A 669 26.25 -9.64 11.62
C ARG A 669 27.33 -9.24 10.60
N ALA A 670 27.59 -10.08 9.61
CA ALA A 670 28.57 -9.78 8.58
C ALA A 670 28.12 -8.65 7.66
N PHE A 671 26.84 -8.61 7.31
CA PHE A 671 26.24 -7.50 6.57
C PHE A 671 26.31 -6.20 7.38
N HIS A 672 25.92 -6.18 8.66
CA HIS A 672 26.02 -5.00 9.52
C HIS A 672 27.45 -4.47 9.57
N ALA A 673 28.44 -5.34 9.78
CA ALA A 673 29.85 -4.94 9.81
C ALA A 673 30.32 -4.34 8.46
N TRP A 674 29.91 -4.95 7.35
CA TRP A 674 30.20 -4.46 6.00
C TRP A 674 29.54 -3.09 5.74
N ALA A 675 28.26 -2.96 6.13
CA ALA A 675 27.49 -1.72 5.96
C ALA A 675 28.13 -0.57 6.77
N LEU A 676 28.46 -0.78 8.04
CA LEU A 676 29.11 0.23 8.88
C LEU A 676 30.49 0.63 8.33
N ALA A 677 31.29 -0.33 7.84
CA ALA A 677 32.59 0.00 7.23
C ALA A 677 32.41 0.87 5.96
N ARG A 678 31.43 0.52 5.10
CA ARG A 678 31.09 1.28 3.89
C ARG A 678 30.54 2.67 4.21
N LEU A 679 29.76 2.81 5.27
CA LEU A 679 29.07 4.03 5.69
C LEU A 679 29.85 4.81 6.76
N SER A 680 31.12 4.48 7.01
CA SER A 680 31.96 5.09 8.04
C SER A 680 32.12 6.63 7.92
N ARG A 681 31.85 7.18 6.72
CA ARG A 681 31.84 8.65 6.52
C ARG A 681 30.80 9.38 7.38
N TYR A 682 29.74 8.70 7.82
CA TYR A 682 28.70 9.28 8.69
C TYR A 682 29.07 9.20 10.18
N GLU A 683 30.13 8.47 10.54
CA GLU A 683 30.57 8.38 11.91
C GLU A 683 31.03 9.77 12.41
N GLY A 684 30.42 10.22 13.48
CA GLY A 684 30.67 11.54 14.06
C GLY A 684 29.99 12.73 13.38
N GLN A 685 29.27 12.53 12.25
CA GLN A 685 28.40 13.55 11.70
C GLN A 685 27.12 13.69 12.54
N TYR A 686 26.60 14.90 12.63
CA TYR A 686 25.28 15.13 13.16
C TYR A 686 24.21 14.70 12.13
N LEU A 687 23.43 13.71 12.51
CA LEU A 687 22.27 13.24 11.74
C LEU A 687 21.05 13.32 12.65
N PHE A 688 20.03 14.05 12.21
CA PHE A 688 18.77 14.15 12.96
C PHE A 688 17.91 12.92 12.68
N ASP A 689 17.61 12.16 13.72
CA ASP A 689 16.89 10.88 13.61
C ASP A 689 15.76 10.78 14.65
N PRO A 690 14.69 11.55 14.48
CA PRO A 690 13.57 11.51 15.40
C PRO A 690 12.76 10.22 15.23
N GLU A 691 12.32 9.63 16.34
CA GLU A 691 11.36 8.52 16.27
C GLU A 691 10.11 8.95 15.47
N PRO A 692 9.65 8.11 14.51
CA PRO A 692 8.48 8.40 13.69
C PRO A 692 7.18 8.15 14.46
N VAL A 693 6.95 8.90 15.55
CA VAL A 693 5.75 8.78 16.38
C VAL A 693 4.78 9.94 16.15
N ASP A 694 3.48 9.64 16.19
CA ASP A 694 2.44 10.66 16.19
C ASP A 694 2.43 11.49 17.49
N ALA A 695 1.69 12.60 17.48
CA ALA A 695 1.66 13.51 18.63
C ALA A 695 1.11 12.86 19.90
N ASP A 696 0.19 11.91 19.82
CA ASP A 696 -0.40 11.25 20.99
C ASP A 696 0.59 10.27 21.63
N LYS A 697 1.30 9.48 20.80
CA LYS A 697 2.38 8.60 21.28
C LYS A 697 3.56 9.39 21.84
N ALA A 698 3.94 10.47 21.18
CA ALA A 698 5.00 11.36 21.65
C ALA A 698 4.63 12.01 23.01
N LYS A 699 3.37 12.40 23.16
CA LYS A 699 2.86 12.90 24.45
C LYS A 699 2.89 11.85 25.55
N ALA A 700 2.52 10.61 25.23
CA ALA A 700 2.60 9.51 26.19
C ALA A 700 4.05 9.19 26.62
N LEU A 701 5.05 9.53 25.79
CA LEU A 701 6.46 9.44 26.15
C LEU A 701 6.81 10.46 27.24
N ILE A 702 6.28 11.69 27.17
CA ILE A 702 6.46 12.71 28.22
C ILE A 702 5.89 12.22 29.56
N ASP A 703 4.70 11.59 29.54
CA ASP A 703 4.08 11.07 30.78
C ASP A 703 4.97 10.01 31.47
N LYS A 704 5.74 9.25 30.68
CA LYS A 704 6.68 8.24 31.19
C LYS A 704 8.03 8.84 31.61
N THR A 705 8.52 9.84 30.88
CA THR A 705 9.87 10.42 31.05
C THR A 705 9.84 11.97 31.02
N PRO A 706 9.12 12.63 31.97
CA PRO A 706 8.85 14.07 31.90
C PRO A 706 10.07 14.99 32.07
N ASN A 707 11.18 14.44 32.52
CA ASN A 707 12.40 15.20 32.81
C ASN A 707 13.54 14.89 31.81
N THR A 708 13.23 14.46 30.60
CA THR A 708 14.20 14.20 29.53
C THR A 708 13.99 15.15 28.36
N ALA A 709 15.06 15.80 27.88
CA ALA A 709 15.01 16.67 26.71
C ALA A 709 14.48 15.91 25.48
N VAL A 710 14.91 14.66 25.30
CA VAL A 710 14.51 13.78 24.17
C VAL A 710 12.98 13.63 24.07
N ALA A 711 12.26 13.42 25.20
CA ALA A 711 10.80 13.29 25.18
C ALA A 711 10.12 14.57 24.68
N HIS A 712 10.59 15.73 25.15
CA HIS A 712 10.05 17.03 24.72
C HIS A 712 10.38 17.35 23.27
N VAL A 713 11.60 17.01 22.80
CA VAL A 713 12.00 17.17 21.38
C VAL A 713 11.18 16.26 20.48
N THR A 714 10.99 14.98 20.85
CA THR A 714 10.15 14.04 20.09
C THR A 714 8.71 14.56 19.98
N TYR A 715 8.16 15.12 21.05
CA TYR A 715 6.82 15.69 20.99
C TYR A 715 6.78 17.00 20.20
N ALA A 716 7.80 17.85 20.34
CA ALA A 716 7.89 19.09 19.57
C ALA A 716 7.92 18.85 18.05
N ILE A 717 8.71 17.87 17.57
CA ILE A 717 8.73 17.53 16.13
C ILE A 717 7.42 16.92 15.65
N ALA A 718 6.76 16.10 16.49
CA ALA A 718 5.44 15.54 16.17
C ALA A 718 4.36 16.65 16.09
N LEU A 719 4.39 17.61 17.00
CA LEU A 719 3.50 18.79 16.97
C LEU A 719 3.80 19.70 15.77
N PHE A 720 5.06 19.91 15.42
CA PHE A 720 5.46 20.68 14.24
C PHE A 720 4.92 20.03 12.95
N ARG A 721 5.05 18.71 12.80
CA ARG A 721 4.48 17.95 11.68
C ARG A 721 2.95 18.06 11.62
N ALA A 722 2.29 18.16 12.79
CA ALA A 722 0.85 18.37 12.90
C ALA A 722 0.43 19.85 12.73
N HIS A 723 1.33 20.75 12.30
CA HIS A 723 1.12 22.19 12.15
C HIS A 723 0.72 22.94 13.45
N LYS A 724 1.05 22.38 14.62
CA LYS A 724 0.81 22.97 15.94
C LYS A 724 2.05 23.71 16.43
N THR A 725 2.45 24.78 15.72
CA THR A 725 3.74 25.48 15.91
C THR A 725 3.93 26.08 17.30
N ASP A 726 2.87 26.65 17.92
CA ASP A 726 2.97 27.27 19.25
C ASP A 726 3.15 26.22 20.36
N GLU A 727 2.47 25.07 20.23
CA GLU A 727 2.64 23.94 21.15
C GLU A 727 4.07 23.38 21.00
N ALA A 728 4.55 23.19 19.76
CA ALA A 728 5.92 22.73 19.48
C ALA A 728 6.97 23.63 20.12
N ARG A 729 6.80 24.96 20.01
CA ARG A 729 7.70 25.95 20.66
C ARG A 729 7.72 25.81 22.17
N SER A 730 6.54 25.62 22.79
CA SER A 730 6.44 25.43 24.23
C SER A 730 7.16 24.18 24.72
N GLU A 731 7.14 23.12 23.95
CA GLU A 731 7.88 21.90 24.28
C GLU A 731 9.39 22.06 24.09
N LEU A 732 9.84 22.79 23.05
CA LEU A 732 11.25 23.14 22.90
C LEU A 732 11.78 23.99 24.04
N GLU A 733 11.00 24.96 24.56
CA GLU A 733 11.37 25.74 25.74
C GLU A 733 11.58 24.85 26.98
N ARG A 734 10.79 23.78 27.11
CA ARG A 734 10.96 22.77 28.18
C ARG A 734 12.22 21.94 27.96
N ALA A 735 12.46 21.50 26.72
CA ALA A 735 13.68 20.78 26.37
C ALA A 735 14.94 21.60 26.69
N PHE A 736 14.98 22.89 26.31
CA PHE A 736 16.09 23.78 26.60
C PHE A 736 16.30 24.09 28.10
N LYS A 737 15.23 24.07 28.91
CA LYS A 737 15.39 24.17 30.38
C LYS A 737 16.04 22.94 30.98
N ILE A 738 15.89 21.77 30.37
CA ILE A 738 16.51 20.52 30.84
C ILE A 738 17.94 20.41 30.29
N ALA A 739 18.12 20.65 28.99
CA ALA A 739 19.40 20.56 28.31
C ALA A 739 19.57 21.75 27.33
N PRO A 740 20.21 22.87 27.75
CA PRO A 740 20.34 24.07 26.93
C PRO A 740 21.12 23.89 25.62
N ASP A 741 22.03 22.91 25.58
CA ASP A 741 22.89 22.63 24.42
C ASP A 741 22.45 21.38 23.68
N ASP A 742 21.21 20.93 23.88
CA ASP A 742 20.66 19.75 23.20
C ASP A 742 20.60 20.00 21.68
N LYS A 743 21.30 19.19 20.92
CA LYS A 743 21.49 19.35 19.47
C LYS A 743 20.19 19.16 18.69
N ASP A 744 19.37 18.19 19.10
CA ASP A 744 18.10 17.90 18.46
C ASP A 744 17.06 18.98 18.76
N ALA A 745 17.07 19.53 19.98
CA ALA A 745 16.26 20.69 20.34
C ALA A 745 16.63 21.91 19.46
N HIS A 746 17.93 22.18 19.29
CA HIS A 746 18.40 23.23 18.40
C HIS A 746 18.00 23.00 16.95
N TYR A 747 18.10 21.77 16.45
CA TYR A 747 17.70 21.45 15.08
C TYR A 747 16.19 21.64 14.86
N VAL A 748 15.35 21.12 15.75
CA VAL A 748 13.89 21.32 15.65
C VAL A 748 13.51 22.80 15.80
N ALA A 749 14.22 23.56 16.64
CA ALA A 749 14.03 24.99 16.77
C ALA A 749 14.42 25.75 15.48
N SER A 750 15.46 25.29 14.77
CA SER A 750 15.84 25.86 13.48
C SER A 750 14.76 25.64 12.42
N LEU A 751 14.19 24.41 12.35
CA LEU A 751 13.08 24.10 11.45
C LEU A 751 11.85 24.98 11.72
N LEU A 752 11.51 25.17 13.00
CA LEU A 752 10.40 26.01 13.40
C LEU A 752 10.62 27.48 13.02
N ALA A 753 11.85 28.00 13.26
CA ALA A 753 12.21 29.35 12.91
C ALA A 753 12.19 29.59 11.38
N SER A 754 12.68 28.62 10.58
CA SER A 754 12.60 28.69 9.12
C SER A 754 11.15 28.69 8.61
N ALA A 755 10.27 27.85 9.18
CA ALA A 755 8.86 27.84 8.83
C ALA A 755 8.16 29.19 9.14
N GLU A 756 8.63 29.88 10.17
CA GLU A 756 8.16 31.23 10.56
C GLU A 756 8.87 32.37 9.80
N LYS A 757 9.77 32.06 8.87
CA LYS A 757 10.61 33.02 8.12
C LYS A 757 11.51 33.89 9.03
N LYS A 758 11.98 33.31 10.14
CA LYS A 758 12.91 33.89 11.08
C LYS A 758 14.32 33.36 10.84
N ASP A 759 14.83 33.58 9.64
CA ASP A 759 16.04 32.95 9.12
C ASP A 759 17.29 33.19 9.99
N GLY A 760 17.40 34.38 10.64
CA GLY A 760 18.47 34.67 11.59
C GLY A 760 18.40 33.84 12.89
N ASP A 761 17.19 33.50 13.36
CA ASP A 761 17.04 32.60 14.52
C ASP A 761 17.34 31.15 14.10
N ALA A 762 16.91 30.74 12.90
CA ALA A 762 17.23 29.43 12.36
C ALA A 762 18.76 29.22 12.29
N GLU A 763 19.46 30.17 11.69
CA GLU A 763 20.93 30.14 11.62
C GLU A 763 21.59 30.07 13.00
N LYS A 764 21.12 30.87 13.97
CA LYS A 764 21.65 30.87 15.34
C LYS A 764 21.55 29.48 15.99
N HIS A 765 20.44 28.78 15.79
CA HIS A 765 20.25 27.45 16.31
C HIS A 765 21.17 26.41 15.61
N LEU A 766 21.37 26.50 14.31
CA LEU A 766 22.28 25.64 13.56
C LEU A 766 23.75 25.89 13.98
N LEU A 767 24.15 27.14 14.18
CA LEU A 767 25.48 27.49 14.68
C LEU A 767 25.69 27.02 16.13
N ALA A 768 24.65 26.94 16.95
CA ALA A 768 24.74 26.37 18.29
C ALA A 768 25.08 24.85 18.24
N ILE A 769 24.54 24.09 17.27
CA ILE A 769 24.91 22.68 17.04
C ILE A 769 26.41 22.58 16.71
N LYS A 770 26.93 23.43 15.83
CA LYS A 770 28.36 23.47 15.49
C LYS A 770 29.23 23.85 16.70
N THR A 771 28.79 24.80 17.52
CA THR A 771 29.50 25.23 18.74
C THR A 771 29.54 24.10 19.77
N ALA A 772 28.52 23.24 19.82
CA ALA A 772 28.46 22.02 20.63
C ALA A 772 29.31 20.87 20.05
N GLY A 773 30.11 21.13 19.03
CA GLY A 773 31.07 20.18 18.45
C GLY A 773 30.43 19.14 17.52
N ALA A 774 29.23 19.43 16.98
CA ALA A 774 28.55 18.59 15.99
C ALA A 774 28.38 19.36 14.68
N ASP A 775 28.69 18.71 13.58
CA ASP A 775 28.55 19.22 12.23
C ASP A 775 28.19 18.06 11.29
N GLY A 776 27.68 18.37 10.12
CA GLY A 776 27.34 17.35 9.14
C GLY A 776 26.51 17.92 8.01
N TYR A 777 26.15 17.03 7.09
CA TYR A 777 25.35 17.39 5.92
C TYR A 777 24.08 18.20 6.30
N THR A 778 23.32 17.72 7.29
CA THR A 778 22.05 18.33 7.72
C THR A 778 22.21 19.76 8.23
N VAL A 779 23.27 20.01 9.01
CA VAL A 779 23.55 21.35 9.56
C VAL A 779 23.96 22.32 8.45
N GLU A 780 24.84 21.88 7.56
CA GLU A 780 25.32 22.73 6.47
C GLU A 780 24.26 23.05 5.44
N MET A 781 23.34 22.11 5.15
CA MET A 781 22.18 22.39 4.30
C MET A 781 21.25 23.43 4.92
N GLY A 782 20.96 23.34 6.22
CA GLY A 782 20.16 24.37 6.91
C GLY A 782 20.82 25.73 6.92
N LEU A 783 22.15 25.79 7.07
CA LEU A 783 22.92 27.06 6.95
C LEU A 783 22.89 27.61 5.53
N ALA A 784 22.92 26.76 4.51
CA ALA A 784 22.77 27.18 3.12
C ALA A 784 21.40 27.81 2.84
N GLU A 785 20.33 27.21 3.38
CA GLU A 785 18.96 27.73 3.28
C GLU A 785 18.81 29.09 3.97
N ALA A 786 19.34 29.21 5.19
CA ALA A 786 19.33 30.46 5.93
C ALA A 786 20.11 31.58 5.21
N ALA A 787 21.25 31.25 4.59
CA ALA A 787 22.03 32.18 3.77
C ALA A 787 21.29 32.58 2.47
N GLN A 788 20.61 31.62 1.83
CA GLN A 788 19.77 31.86 0.65
C GLN A 788 18.63 32.84 0.96
N ALA A 789 17.91 32.63 2.07
CA ALA A 789 16.83 33.52 2.49
C ALA A 789 17.29 34.96 2.72
N ARG A 790 18.55 35.18 3.16
CA ARG A 790 19.16 36.49 3.30
C ARG A 790 19.85 37.01 2.03
N HIS A 791 19.80 36.25 0.94
CA HIS A 791 20.51 36.59 -0.31
C HIS A 791 22.04 36.70 -0.16
N ASP A 792 22.61 35.97 0.82
CA ASP A 792 24.06 35.87 1.00
C ASP A 792 24.64 34.72 0.20
N LEU A 793 24.91 35.00 -1.08
CA LEU A 793 25.41 33.97 -2.02
C LEU A 793 26.79 33.42 -1.61
N ALA A 794 27.59 34.18 -0.89
CA ALA A 794 28.92 33.70 -0.47
C ALA A 794 28.81 32.68 0.67
N ALA A 795 28.01 33.00 1.69
CA ALA A 795 27.71 32.08 2.78
C ALA A 795 26.95 30.82 2.28
N GLN A 796 25.96 31.01 1.39
CA GLN A 796 25.23 29.92 0.78
C GLN A 796 26.16 28.94 0.05
N ARG A 797 27.03 29.44 -0.83
CA ARG A 797 28.01 28.60 -1.53
C ARG A 797 28.91 27.84 -0.58
N ALA A 798 29.46 28.51 0.43
CA ALA A 798 30.37 27.89 1.39
C ALA A 798 29.70 26.73 2.17
N ALA A 799 28.45 26.93 2.55
CA ALA A 799 27.66 25.92 3.23
C ALA A 799 27.30 24.74 2.30
N LEU A 800 26.90 25.00 1.05
CA LEU A 800 26.63 23.94 0.06
C LEU A 800 27.89 23.12 -0.28
N GLU A 801 29.06 23.78 -0.41
CA GLU A 801 30.33 23.10 -0.61
C GLU A 801 30.72 22.24 0.63
N ALA A 802 30.38 22.70 1.83
CA ALA A 802 30.58 21.93 3.06
C ALA A 802 29.63 20.73 3.11
N ALA A 803 28.34 20.91 2.82
CA ALA A 803 27.37 19.86 2.75
C ALA A 803 27.78 18.76 1.74
N HIS A 804 28.21 19.17 0.54
CA HIS A 804 28.71 18.22 -0.47
C HIS A 804 30.00 17.48 -0.03
N ARG A 805 30.86 18.08 0.79
CA ARG A 805 32.01 17.35 1.35
C ARG A 805 31.59 16.32 2.39
N PHE A 806 30.57 16.61 3.20
CA PHE A 806 30.03 15.65 4.17
C PHE A 806 29.33 14.49 3.48
N ASP A 807 28.54 14.79 2.45
CA ASP A 807 27.86 13.76 1.67
C ASP A 807 27.87 14.07 0.15
N PRO A 808 28.83 13.53 -0.59
CA PRO A 808 28.94 13.78 -2.03
C PRO A 808 27.90 13.02 -2.87
N THR A 809 27.09 12.18 -2.25
CA THR A 809 26.07 11.39 -2.95
C THR A 809 24.70 12.10 -3.01
N GLN A 810 24.55 13.20 -2.26
CA GLN A 810 23.29 13.94 -2.22
C GLN A 810 23.19 14.99 -3.34
N PRO A 811 22.06 15.08 -4.05
CA PRO A 811 21.91 15.99 -5.19
C PRO A 811 21.73 17.46 -4.81
N ASP A 812 21.13 17.76 -3.65
CA ASP A 812 20.70 19.12 -3.29
C ASP A 812 21.84 20.15 -3.21
N PRO A 813 23.02 19.85 -2.61
CA PRO A 813 24.14 20.79 -2.64
C PRO A 813 24.59 21.12 -4.06
N LEU A 814 24.62 20.11 -4.95
CA LEU A 814 25.03 20.28 -6.34
C LEU A 814 24.05 21.14 -7.15
N ARG A 815 22.73 20.95 -6.86
CA ARG A 815 21.68 21.76 -7.48
C ARG A 815 21.83 23.24 -7.08
N GLY A 816 22.00 23.51 -5.79
CA GLY A 816 22.22 24.87 -5.30
C GLY A 816 23.52 25.49 -5.84
N LEU A 817 24.62 24.73 -5.92
CA LEU A 817 25.88 25.19 -6.51
C LEU A 817 25.72 25.51 -8.00
N TYR A 818 24.97 24.70 -8.75
CA TYR A 818 24.64 24.96 -10.14
C TYR A 818 23.86 26.28 -10.27
N GLU A 819 22.80 26.49 -9.48
CA GLU A 819 21.98 27.71 -9.53
C GLU A 819 22.79 28.97 -9.26
N ILE A 820 23.68 28.95 -8.26
CA ILE A 820 24.58 30.08 -7.97
C ILE A 820 25.54 30.31 -9.12
N ALA A 821 26.16 29.29 -9.67
CA ALA A 821 27.14 29.42 -10.75
C ALA A 821 26.47 29.92 -12.04
N ASP A 822 25.25 29.46 -12.35
CA ASP A 822 24.46 29.89 -13.51
C ASP A 822 24.08 31.37 -13.39
N ALA A 823 23.54 31.77 -12.23
CA ALA A 823 23.18 33.16 -11.96
C ALA A 823 24.36 34.11 -12.07
N GLN A 824 25.58 33.66 -11.71
CA GLN A 824 26.82 34.39 -11.81
C GLN A 824 27.53 34.25 -13.18
N LYS A 825 26.95 33.52 -14.12
CA LYS A 825 27.52 33.23 -15.47
C LYS A 825 28.89 32.58 -15.39
N GLN A 826 29.09 31.71 -14.41
CA GLN A 826 30.31 30.91 -14.23
C GLN A 826 30.18 29.56 -14.97
N ASP A 827 30.18 29.61 -16.31
CA ASP A 827 29.80 28.48 -17.17
C ASP A 827 30.60 27.19 -16.88
N ALA A 828 31.90 27.27 -16.58
CA ALA A 828 32.71 26.11 -16.24
C ALA A 828 32.25 25.45 -14.92
N VAL A 829 31.99 26.26 -13.90
CA VAL A 829 31.52 25.77 -12.59
C VAL A 829 30.13 25.20 -12.68
N ALA A 830 29.24 25.87 -13.42
CA ALA A 830 27.88 25.35 -13.68
C ALA A 830 27.90 24.01 -14.41
N LEU A 831 28.79 23.86 -15.41
CA LEU A 831 28.93 22.60 -16.14
C LEU A 831 29.44 21.47 -15.25
N ASP A 832 30.43 21.75 -14.37
CA ASP A 832 30.96 20.74 -13.44
C ASP A 832 29.92 20.33 -12.38
N ALA A 833 29.10 21.28 -11.91
CA ALA A 833 27.99 21.00 -11.00
C ALA A 833 26.92 20.10 -11.67
N LEU A 834 26.56 20.37 -12.94
CA LEU A 834 25.64 19.53 -13.70
C LEU A 834 26.17 18.13 -13.96
N ARG A 835 27.48 17.99 -14.26
CA ARG A 835 28.14 16.68 -14.40
C ARG A 835 28.08 15.86 -13.12
N ALA A 836 28.27 16.51 -11.98
CA ALA A 836 28.17 15.85 -10.70
C ALA A 836 26.70 15.47 -10.38
N LEU A 837 25.77 16.41 -10.59
CA LEU A 837 24.34 16.22 -10.33
C LEU A 837 23.74 15.07 -11.15
N SER A 838 24.07 14.99 -12.45
CA SER A 838 23.57 13.91 -13.31
C SER A 838 24.06 12.50 -12.93
N ARG A 839 25.10 12.40 -12.08
CA ARG A 839 25.61 11.12 -11.58
C ARG A 839 24.97 10.68 -10.27
N VAL A 840 24.40 11.61 -9.50
CA VAL A 840 23.83 11.33 -8.17
C VAL A 840 22.32 11.39 -8.13
N ASP A 841 21.66 12.01 -9.13
CA ASP A 841 20.19 12.01 -9.27
C ASP A 841 19.78 11.30 -10.57
N PRO A 842 19.37 10.02 -10.50
CA PRO A 842 19.03 9.24 -11.69
C PRO A 842 17.72 9.68 -12.36
N HIS A 843 16.91 10.50 -11.71
CA HIS A 843 15.60 10.91 -12.18
C HIS A 843 15.51 12.40 -12.59
N ASP A 844 16.58 13.19 -12.43
CA ASP A 844 16.57 14.63 -12.76
C ASP A 844 16.73 14.87 -14.27
N GLY A 845 15.63 14.73 -15.03
CA GLY A 845 15.60 15.03 -16.47
C GLY A 845 16.03 16.46 -16.80
N THR A 846 15.82 17.43 -15.89
CA THR A 846 16.24 18.82 -16.08
C THR A 846 17.77 18.95 -16.04
N ALA A 847 18.44 18.27 -15.10
CA ALA A 847 19.89 18.26 -15.03
C ALA A 847 20.52 17.64 -16.29
N TRP A 848 20.00 16.51 -16.74
CA TRP A 848 20.46 15.84 -17.97
C TRP A 848 20.28 16.72 -19.21
N ARG A 849 19.13 17.36 -19.38
CA ARG A 849 18.83 18.25 -20.50
C ARG A 849 19.73 19.48 -20.51
N LEU A 850 19.92 20.10 -19.34
CA LEU A 850 20.79 21.28 -19.20
C LEU A 850 22.26 20.94 -19.44
N LEU A 851 22.71 19.80 -18.94
CA LEU A 851 24.07 19.31 -19.18
C LEU A 851 24.32 19.11 -20.69
N LEU A 852 23.42 18.39 -21.37
CA LEU A 852 23.52 18.12 -22.82
C LEU A 852 23.56 19.43 -23.62
N ALA A 853 22.64 20.36 -23.35
CA ALA A 853 22.58 21.64 -24.05
C ALA A 853 23.86 22.45 -23.88
N ARG A 854 24.44 22.51 -22.67
CA ARG A 854 25.71 23.22 -22.44
C ARG A 854 26.91 22.55 -23.10
N LEU A 855 26.95 21.21 -23.11
CA LEU A 855 28.01 20.46 -23.82
C LEU A 855 27.95 20.72 -25.32
N VAL A 856 26.76 20.74 -25.93
CA VAL A 856 26.54 21.07 -27.35
C VAL A 856 26.95 22.50 -27.65
N GLN A 857 26.54 23.46 -26.79
CA GLN A 857 26.94 24.86 -26.92
C GLN A 857 28.46 25.04 -26.84
N GLY A 858 29.09 24.30 -25.91
CA GLY A 858 30.55 24.28 -25.73
C GLY A 858 31.30 23.41 -26.77
N LYS A 859 30.60 22.81 -27.71
CA LYS A 859 31.16 21.88 -28.74
C LYS A 859 31.95 20.70 -28.16
N GLN A 860 31.58 20.23 -26.99
CA GLN A 860 32.17 19.05 -26.32
C GLN A 860 31.48 17.77 -26.83
N TRP A 861 31.66 17.50 -28.13
CA TRP A 861 30.84 16.58 -28.90
C TRP A 861 30.86 15.13 -28.36
N ASP A 862 32.02 14.59 -28.01
CA ASP A 862 32.16 13.23 -27.50
C ASP A 862 31.43 13.02 -26.17
N GLU A 863 31.49 14.04 -25.30
CA GLU A 863 30.77 13.99 -24.02
C GLU A 863 29.27 14.21 -24.25
N ALA A 864 28.91 15.15 -25.12
CA ALA A 864 27.52 15.40 -25.48
C ALA A 864 26.83 14.14 -26.07
N ALA A 865 27.53 13.36 -26.91
CA ALA A 865 27.02 12.13 -27.48
C ALA A 865 26.73 11.07 -26.39
N ARG A 866 27.61 10.91 -25.39
CA ARG A 866 27.35 10.01 -24.25
C ARG A 866 26.22 10.51 -23.35
N THR A 867 26.19 11.81 -23.09
CA THR A 867 25.17 12.45 -22.27
C THR A 867 23.79 12.35 -22.92
N GLY A 868 23.69 12.52 -24.23
CA GLY A 868 22.42 12.42 -24.98
C GLY A 868 21.78 11.03 -24.86
N GLU A 869 22.57 9.96 -24.98
CA GLU A 869 22.06 8.61 -24.77
C GLU A 869 21.52 8.39 -23.36
N ALA A 870 22.21 8.89 -22.33
CA ALA A 870 21.75 8.79 -20.96
C ALA A 870 20.51 9.66 -20.67
N ALA A 871 20.45 10.86 -21.25
CA ALA A 871 19.32 11.78 -21.09
C ALA A 871 18.01 11.23 -21.66
N LEU A 872 18.05 10.45 -22.74
CA LEU A 872 16.88 9.79 -23.31
C LEU A 872 16.23 8.76 -22.40
N PHE A 873 16.98 8.16 -21.47
CA PHE A 873 16.38 7.27 -20.47
C PHE A 873 15.57 8.00 -19.40
N VAL A 874 15.70 9.32 -19.29
CA VAL A 874 14.95 10.12 -18.32
C VAL A 874 13.81 10.90 -18.97
N ASP A 875 14.00 11.40 -20.19
CA ASP A 875 12.96 12.14 -20.93
C ASP A 875 13.02 11.78 -22.41
N LEU A 876 12.28 10.72 -22.78
CA LEU A 876 12.21 10.22 -24.14
C LEU A 876 11.37 11.12 -25.06
N GLU A 877 10.47 11.94 -24.53
CA GLU A 877 9.60 12.81 -25.30
C GLU A 877 10.18 14.22 -25.54
N SER A 878 11.36 14.48 -25.04
CA SER A 878 12.01 15.79 -25.21
C SER A 878 12.63 15.92 -26.61
N ALA A 879 11.97 16.61 -27.52
CA ALA A 879 12.52 16.94 -28.83
C ALA A 879 13.89 17.62 -28.73
N ALA A 880 14.11 18.46 -27.72
CA ALA A 880 15.36 19.15 -27.50
C ALA A 880 16.52 18.19 -27.19
N ILE A 881 16.27 17.14 -26.38
CA ILE A 881 17.29 16.12 -26.10
C ILE A 881 17.65 15.38 -27.37
N HIS A 882 16.68 14.93 -28.17
CA HIS A 882 16.93 14.26 -29.44
C HIS A 882 17.73 15.12 -30.41
N VAL A 883 17.36 16.40 -30.56
CA VAL A 883 18.06 17.34 -31.46
C VAL A 883 19.49 17.57 -31.01
N ASP A 884 19.73 17.84 -29.74
CA ASP A 884 21.07 18.10 -29.22
C ASP A 884 21.95 16.84 -29.27
N TYR A 885 21.36 15.66 -29.00
CA TYR A 885 22.04 14.39 -29.15
C TYR A 885 22.40 14.12 -30.61
N ALA A 886 21.47 14.34 -31.55
CA ALA A 886 21.70 14.19 -32.97
C ALA A 886 22.82 15.12 -33.49
N ARG A 887 22.84 16.39 -33.03
CA ARG A 887 23.93 17.33 -33.33
C ARG A 887 25.29 16.83 -32.87
N ALA A 888 25.35 16.24 -31.67
CA ALA A 888 26.58 15.67 -31.12
C ALA A 888 27.04 14.46 -31.97
N LEU A 889 26.12 13.56 -32.29
CA LEU A 889 26.39 12.38 -33.15
C LEU A 889 26.85 12.79 -34.55
N SER A 890 26.23 13.78 -35.18
CA SER A 890 26.64 14.34 -36.46
C SER A 890 28.05 14.89 -36.41
N ALA A 891 28.37 15.65 -35.35
CA ALA A 891 29.69 16.25 -35.17
C ALA A 891 30.78 15.19 -34.90
N THR A 892 30.45 14.02 -34.34
CA THR A 892 31.38 12.89 -34.14
C THR A 892 31.41 11.92 -35.33
N GLY A 893 30.62 12.20 -36.39
CA GLY A 893 30.64 11.42 -37.65
C GLY A 893 29.65 10.23 -37.67
N ASP A 894 28.81 10.02 -36.67
CA ASP A 894 27.75 8.99 -36.67
C ASP A 894 26.46 9.53 -37.32
N HIS A 895 26.54 9.81 -38.63
CA HIS A 895 25.44 10.37 -39.40
C HIS A 895 24.18 9.49 -39.41
N ALA A 896 24.35 8.17 -39.33
CA ALA A 896 23.21 7.25 -39.30
C ALA A 896 22.40 7.36 -38.03
N LYS A 897 23.09 7.42 -36.88
CA LYS A 897 22.45 7.58 -35.57
C LYS A 897 21.91 9.01 -35.41
N ALA A 898 22.61 10.02 -35.94
CA ALA A 898 22.12 11.40 -35.99
C ALA A 898 20.79 11.52 -36.76
N ALA A 899 20.69 10.91 -37.95
CA ALA A 899 19.44 10.88 -38.71
C ALA A 899 18.32 10.19 -37.95
N PHE A 900 18.61 9.06 -37.28
CA PHE A 900 17.64 8.34 -36.43
C PHE A 900 17.11 9.23 -35.29
N GLU A 901 17.98 10.00 -34.63
CA GLU A 901 17.57 10.88 -33.55
C GLU A 901 16.81 12.12 -34.03
N PHE A 902 17.15 12.70 -35.17
CA PHE A 902 16.34 13.76 -35.79
C PHE A 902 14.96 13.26 -36.21
N GLU A 903 14.85 12.04 -36.75
CA GLU A 903 13.55 11.43 -37.03
C GLU A 903 12.73 11.23 -35.76
N SER A 904 13.36 10.79 -34.64
CA SER A 904 12.71 10.62 -33.36
C SER A 904 12.25 11.98 -32.79
N ALA A 905 13.05 13.04 -32.90
CA ALA A 905 12.67 14.39 -32.54
C ALA A 905 11.39 14.85 -33.27
N LEU A 906 11.22 14.50 -34.54
CA LEU A 906 10.02 14.83 -35.32
C LEU A 906 8.75 14.10 -34.88
N LEU A 907 8.88 13.02 -34.07
CA LEU A 907 7.76 12.32 -33.44
C LEU A 907 7.36 12.94 -32.10
N CYS A 908 8.20 13.82 -31.53
CA CYS A 908 7.94 14.56 -30.33
C CYS A 908 7.22 15.91 -30.62
N ASP A 909 6.63 16.50 -29.59
CA ASP A 909 5.99 17.78 -29.70
C ASP A 909 7.02 18.89 -29.91
N GLN A 910 6.85 19.69 -31.00
CA GLN A 910 7.72 20.81 -31.37
C GLN A 910 6.91 21.99 -31.90
N LYS A 911 7.42 23.19 -31.71
CA LYS A 911 6.90 24.38 -32.39
C LYS A 911 7.18 24.29 -33.88
N PRO A 912 6.35 24.94 -34.75
CA PRO A 912 6.52 24.88 -36.19
C PRO A 912 7.93 25.27 -36.67
N GLU A 913 8.55 26.28 -36.05
CA GLU A 913 9.90 26.74 -36.39
C GLU A 913 10.94 25.68 -36.00
N GLU A 914 10.86 25.11 -34.81
CA GLU A 914 11.76 24.05 -34.33
C GLU A 914 11.65 22.79 -35.21
N LYS A 915 10.43 22.43 -35.60
CA LYS A 915 10.17 21.29 -36.50
C LYS A 915 10.78 21.51 -37.86
N SER A 916 10.68 22.73 -38.43
CA SER A 916 11.30 23.08 -39.73
C SER A 916 12.82 23.03 -39.63
N GLU A 917 13.44 23.49 -38.55
CA GLU A 917 14.87 23.38 -38.33
C GLU A 917 15.32 21.92 -38.23
N THR A 918 14.60 21.10 -37.43
CA THR A 918 14.88 19.67 -37.30
C THR A 918 14.81 18.94 -38.66
N GLN A 919 13.83 19.28 -39.52
CA GLN A 919 13.71 18.74 -40.85
C GLN A 919 14.91 19.10 -41.77
N ALA A 920 15.39 20.35 -41.65
CA ALA A 920 16.54 20.80 -42.39
C ALA A 920 17.83 20.08 -41.94
N LEU A 921 18.01 19.86 -40.65
CA LEU A 921 19.12 19.10 -40.10
C LEU A 921 19.07 17.62 -40.56
N LEU A 922 17.89 16.98 -40.51
CA LEU A 922 17.71 15.64 -41.00
C LEU A 922 18.05 15.50 -42.49
N ALA A 923 17.63 16.45 -43.32
CA ALA A 923 17.97 16.47 -44.74
C ALA A 923 19.49 16.57 -44.97
N ALA A 924 20.22 17.30 -44.11
CA ALA A 924 21.67 17.34 -44.19
C ALA A 924 22.33 15.99 -43.87
N GLU A 925 21.79 15.27 -42.86
CA GLU A 925 22.27 13.95 -42.53
C GLU A 925 21.99 12.92 -43.66
N HIS A 926 20.80 12.93 -44.25
CA HIS A 926 20.48 12.07 -45.38
C HIS A 926 21.43 12.34 -46.57
N LYS A 927 21.76 13.59 -46.84
CA LYS A 927 22.74 13.95 -47.88
C LYS A 927 24.14 13.43 -47.53
N ALA A 928 24.57 13.49 -46.26
CA ALA A 928 25.85 12.94 -45.81
C ALA A 928 25.92 11.40 -46.01
N LEU A 929 24.77 10.74 -45.83
CA LEU A 929 24.61 9.29 -46.04
C LEU A 929 24.40 8.89 -47.52
N GLY A 930 24.35 9.84 -48.46
CA GLY A 930 24.11 9.55 -49.87
C GLY A 930 22.67 9.16 -50.22
N ARG A 931 21.72 9.61 -49.39
CA ARG A 931 20.28 9.34 -49.53
C ARG A 931 19.50 10.58 -49.95
#